data_144204d9aab21c28f7a19540f94e22b5
#
_entry.id   144204d9aab21c28f7a19540f94e22b5
#
_cell.length_a   1.000
_cell.length_b   1.000
_cell.length_c   1.000
_cell.angle_alpha   90.00
_cell.angle_beta   90.00
_cell.angle_gamma   90.00
#
_symmetry.space_group_name_H-M   'P 1'
#
loop_
_entity.id
_entity.type
_entity.pdbx_description
1 polymer ?
#
loop_
_entity_poly.entity_id
_entity_poly.type
_entity_poly.pdbx_seq_one_letter_code
_entity_poly.pdbx_strand_id
1 'polypeptide(L)'
;MSPAVGRATCVIASGHDGHAIEEAEIAFGAGAPDARSHVLPKITPIQERVPLSDTPNAVVGEMNDANGGGCPVAAERAPHPAEGGASARWWPHRLNLKILAKNPPVSNPFGDEFDYAEGFGTLDLSEVKKDIADVLTVSQDWWPADFGHYGPLMIRMAWHSAGTYRISDGRGGAGAGQQRFAPLNSWPDNGNLDKARRLLWPVKQKYGRNLSWADLMILAGNVALETMGFETFGFAGGREDVWEPDEDVYWGPESTWLGDERYTGDRQLEQPLGAVQMGLIYVNPEGPNGNPDPLAAAADIRETFRRMAMNDEETVALIAGGHTFGKTHGAADPEQYVGPEPEAAPLEEQGLGWRSTYGSGKGADAITSGLEVTWTATPTAWSSSFFENLFGYEWELTTSPAGAHQWQPKGGAGAGTIPGPAENSPKRLPTMLTTDLSLRIDPAYEKISRRFHENPDEFADAFARAWFKLTHRDMGPVARYLGPEVPAETLLWQDPLPAVTHELVGADDIASLKAQILDSGLSVTQLVSAAWASASTFRGSDKRGGANGARVRLEPQRGWEVNDPDELATVLRTLEGVQQAFNSSQTGATRISLADVIVLGGCAAIELAARNAGHHVQVPLTPGRVDASQEQTDVESFAALEPSADGFRNYLSEGHSMAAEYLLVDRANLLNLSAPEMTVLVGGLRVLGANSGGSSVGVLTSTPGSLTNDFFVNLLDMGTAWTATDGDAGSFEGRDVSTGEPKWTASRVDLVFGSNSELRALAEVYASDDAREKFVHDFIAAWVKVMDLDRFELS
;
A
#
# COMPACT_ATOMS: atom_id res chain seq x y z
N MET A 1 5.86 -26.54 -30.73
CA MET A 1 7.12 -26.46 -31.53
C MET A 1 8.12 -25.79 -30.62
N SER A 2 9.25 -26.39 -30.36
CA SER A 2 10.21 -25.98 -29.32
C SER A 2 10.84 -24.61 -29.58
N PRO A 3 11.13 -23.82 -28.52
CA PRO A 3 11.84 -22.55 -28.66
C PRO A 3 13.35 -22.78 -28.83
N ALA A 4 13.94 -21.97 -29.69
CA ALA A 4 15.37 -21.99 -29.99
C ALA A 4 16.13 -21.17 -28.91
N VAL A 5 17.14 -21.79 -28.31
CA VAL A 5 18.06 -21.23 -27.33
C VAL A 5 19.12 -20.37 -28.02
N GLY A 6 19.12 -19.06 -27.74
CA GLY A 6 20.20 -18.17 -28.16
C GLY A 6 21.45 -18.35 -27.28
N ARG A 7 22.58 -18.64 -27.87
CA ARG A 7 23.91 -18.71 -27.22
C ARG A 7 24.51 -17.32 -27.13
N ALA A 8 24.74 -16.84 -25.92
CA ALA A 8 25.60 -15.67 -25.69
C ALA A 8 27.08 -16.11 -25.73
N THR A 9 27.87 -15.51 -26.58
CA THR A 9 29.32 -15.75 -26.69
C THR A 9 30.06 -14.72 -25.87
N CYS A 10 30.73 -15.16 -24.82
CA CYS A 10 31.62 -14.30 -24.00
C CYS A 10 33.01 -14.25 -24.70
N VAL A 11 33.47 -13.04 -25.05
CA VAL A 11 34.83 -12.81 -25.58
C VAL A 11 35.75 -12.44 -24.42
N ILE A 12 36.75 -13.28 -24.15
CA ILE A 12 37.80 -13.04 -23.17
C ILE A 12 39.01 -12.38 -23.89
N ALA A 13 39.37 -11.20 -23.43
CA ALA A 13 40.65 -10.58 -23.77
C ALA A 13 41.70 -10.91 -22.69
N SER A 14 42.72 -11.67 -23.09
CA SER A 14 43.88 -12.00 -22.24
C SER A 14 45.00 -10.95 -22.43
N GLY A 15 45.47 -10.38 -21.33
CA GLY A 15 46.70 -9.57 -21.28
C GLY A 15 47.62 -10.09 -20.18
N HIS A 16 48.75 -10.58 -20.57
CA HIS A 16 49.89 -10.98 -19.69
C HIS A 16 50.55 -9.75 -19.06
N ASP A 17 50.95 -9.84 -17.76
CA ASP A 17 52.39 -9.73 -17.36
C ASP A 17 52.51 -9.95 -15.85
N GLY A 18 53.49 -10.73 -15.48
CA GLY A 18 53.74 -11.16 -14.12
C GLY A 18 54.71 -10.27 -13.38
N HIS A 19 54.68 -10.31 -12.05
CA HIS A 19 55.80 -10.13 -11.12
C HIS A 19 55.53 -10.85 -9.80
N ALA A 20 56.54 -11.66 -9.41
CA ALA A 20 56.63 -12.39 -8.15
C ALA A 20 57.03 -11.43 -7.01
N ILE A 21 56.50 -11.62 -5.83
CA ILE A 21 57.09 -11.12 -4.55
C ILE A 21 56.95 -12.17 -3.45
N GLU A 22 58.06 -12.35 -2.75
CA GLU A 22 58.54 -13.24 -1.71
C GLU A 22 57.61 -13.48 -0.52
N GLU A 23 57.80 -14.70 0.02
CA GLU A 23 57.34 -15.17 1.34
C GLU A 23 58.09 -14.44 2.49
N ALA A 24 57.40 -14.11 3.57
CA ALA A 24 57.95 -13.79 4.85
C ALA A 24 57.30 -14.61 5.98
N GLU A 25 58.05 -15.58 6.51
CA GLU A 25 57.73 -16.29 7.73
C GLU A 25 57.86 -15.38 8.96
N ILE A 26 56.89 -15.39 9.86
CA ILE A 26 57.09 -14.88 11.23
C ILE A 26 56.71 -15.98 12.22
N ALA A 27 57.71 -16.42 12.96
CA ALA A 27 57.63 -17.40 14.05
C ALA A 27 57.04 -16.76 15.33
N PHE A 28 56.17 -17.47 16.02
CA PHE A 28 55.81 -17.13 17.40
C PHE A 28 56.26 -18.22 18.35
N GLY A 29 57.02 -17.76 19.32
CA GLY A 29 57.57 -18.56 20.42
C GLY A 29 56.52 -18.86 21.52
N ALA A 30 56.75 -20.00 22.14
CA ALA A 30 55.96 -20.61 23.20
C ALA A 30 56.17 -19.95 24.60
N GLY A 31 55.13 -19.95 25.38
CA GLY A 31 55.17 -19.68 26.82
C GLY A 31 53.87 -20.04 27.51
N ALA A 32 53.82 -21.21 28.15
CA ALA A 32 52.77 -21.57 29.10
C ALA A 32 53.19 -21.19 30.54
N PRO A 33 52.23 -20.98 31.48
CA PRO A 33 51.92 -22.11 32.38
C PRO A 33 50.46 -22.29 32.88
N ASP A 34 50.19 -23.56 33.11
CA ASP A 34 49.42 -24.19 34.21
C ASP A 34 47.97 -23.87 34.56
N ALA A 35 47.17 -24.78 34.19
CA ALA A 35 46.22 -25.65 34.90
C ALA A 35 45.34 -25.13 36.04
N ARG A 36 44.01 -25.15 35.82
CA ARG A 36 43.03 -25.86 36.72
C ARG A 36 41.83 -26.36 35.96
N SER A 37 41.57 -27.62 36.05
CA SER A 37 40.50 -28.43 35.52
C SER A 37 39.14 -28.04 36.05
N HIS A 38 38.17 -27.73 35.18
CA HIS A 38 36.76 -27.99 35.41
C HIS A 38 36.19 -28.79 34.23
N VAL A 39 35.71 -29.97 34.58
CA VAL A 39 35.14 -30.98 33.71
C VAL A 39 33.80 -30.45 33.18
N LEU A 40 33.70 -30.23 31.88
CA LEU A 40 32.41 -30.08 31.18
C LEU A 40 31.94 -31.46 30.72
N PRO A 41 30.66 -31.81 30.85
CA PRO A 41 30.14 -33.06 30.36
C PRO A 41 30.12 -33.13 28.85
N LYS A 42 30.53 -34.25 28.30
CA LYS A 42 30.52 -34.61 26.90
C LYS A 42 29.08 -34.62 26.39
N ILE A 43 28.75 -33.77 25.41
CA ILE A 43 27.55 -33.89 24.63
C ILE A 43 27.77 -34.93 23.53
N THR A 44 27.04 -36.04 23.64
CA THR A 44 26.97 -37.08 22.61
C THR A 44 26.03 -36.62 21.50
N PRO A 45 26.34 -36.74 20.21
CA PRO A 45 25.41 -36.41 19.16
C PRO A 45 24.29 -37.47 19.08
N ILE A 46 23.06 -37.05 19.31
CA ILE A 46 21.89 -37.88 19.06
C ILE A 46 21.58 -37.75 17.58
N GLN A 47 21.90 -38.79 16.81
CA GLN A 47 21.29 -39.06 15.51
C GLN A 47 20.06 -39.91 15.75
N GLU A 48 18.88 -39.28 15.75
CA GLU A 48 17.66 -39.98 15.37
C GLU A 48 16.77 -39.02 14.58
N ARG A 49 16.58 -39.39 13.32
CA ARG A 49 15.62 -38.73 12.43
C ARG A 49 14.22 -39.22 12.82
N VAL A 50 13.38 -38.29 13.30
CA VAL A 50 11.95 -38.50 13.38
C VAL A 50 11.35 -38.16 12.00
N PRO A 51 10.51 -39.00 11.42
CA PRO A 51 9.84 -38.69 10.17
C PRO A 51 8.80 -37.59 10.39
N LEU A 52 8.88 -36.50 9.63
CA LEU A 52 7.82 -35.51 9.50
C LEU A 52 6.63 -36.16 8.81
N SER A 53 5.51 -36.25 9.49
CA SER A 53 4.23 -36.63 8.94
C SER A 53 3.67 -35.53 8.01
N ASP A 54 3.06 -35.98 6.95
CA ASP A 54 2.43 -35.21 5.90
C ASP A 54 1.47 -34.14 6.43
N THR A 55 1.77 -32.88 6.14
CA THR A 55 0.80 -31.80 6.06
C THR A 55 0.72 -31.33 4.61
N PRO A 56 -0.49 -30.97 4.10
CA PRO A 56 -0.67 -30.76 2.68
C PRO A 56 -0.03 -29.46 2.20
N ASN A 57 0.67 -29.62 1.11
CA ASN A 57 1.33 -28.71 0.20
C ASN A 57 0.86 -27.25 0.21
N ALA A 58 1.68 -26.37 0.75
CA ALA A 58 1.95 -25.11 0.08
C ALA A 58 2.80 -25.46 -1.14
N VAL A 59 2.30 -25.13 -2.34
CA VAL A 59 3.04 -25.29 -3.58
C VAL A 59 4.13 -24.21 -3.60
N VAL A 60 5.26 -24.54 -2.99
CA VAL A 60 6.53 -23.91 -3.35
C VAL A 60 6.93 -24.53 -4.67
N GLY A 61 6.81 -23.76 -5.75
CA GLY A 61 7.38 -24.18 -7.03
C GLY A 61 8.84 -24.51 -6.84
N GLU A 62 9.17 -25.79 -6.93
CA GLU A 62 10.56 -26.24 -7.09
C GLU A 62 11.09 -25.56 -8.36
N MET A 63 11.94 -24.55 -8.20
CA MET A 63 12.88 -24.19 -9.25
C MET A 63 13.77 -25.43 -9.46
N ASN A 64 13.41 -26.21 -10.44
CA ASN A 64 14.32 -27.19 -11.01
C ASN A 64 15.50 -26.44 -11.65
N ASP A 65 16.61 -26.40 -10.93
CA ASP A 65 17.94 -26.13 -11.46
C ASP A 65 18.33 -27.22 -12.45
N ALA A 66 17.76 -27.17 -13.62
CA ALA A 66 18.20 -27.96 -14.76
C ALA A 66 18.42 -27.03 -15.96
N ASN A 67 19.36 -26.12 -15.83
CA ASN A 67 20.30 -25.72 -16.90
C ASN A 67 21.37 -24.76 -16.31
N GLY A 68 22.47 -25.34 -15.90
CA GLY A 68 23.68 -24.62 -15.54
C GLY A 68 24.24 -23.84 -16.72
N GLY A 69 24.01 -22.55 -16.73
CA GLY A 69 24.58 -21.58 -17.65
C GLY A 69 25.00 -20.28 -16.94
N GLY A 70 24.93 -20.22 -15.62
CA GLY A 70 25.48 -19.12 -14.82
C GLY A 70 27.01 -19.16 -14.83
N CYS A 71 27.66 -18.02 -15.05
CA CYS A 71 29.10 -17.89 -14.98
C CYS A 71 29.62 -18.47 -13.66
N PRO A 72 30.50 -19.50 -13.64
CA PRO A 72 30.95 -20.15 -12.40
C PRO A 72 31.59 -19.19 -11.40
N VAL A 73 32.07 -18.03 -11.83
CA VAL A 73 32.71 -17.01 -11.01
C VAL A 73 31.70 -16.25 -10.14
N ALA A 74 30.41 -16.19 -10.52
CA ALA A 74 29.39 -15.49 -9.72
C ALA A 74 28.88 -16.33 -8.53
N ALA A 75 29.04 -17.67 -8.56
CA ALA A 75 28.59 -18.57 -7.50
C ALA A 75 29.56 -18.68 -6.31
N GLU A 76 30.82 -18.27 -6.45
CA GLU A 76 31.87 -18.40 -5.43
C GLU A 76 32.14 -17.12 -4.65
N ARG A 77 31.59 -15.98 -5.07
CA ARG A 77 31.81 -14.71 -4.36
C ARG A 77 30.92 -14.60 -3.12
N ALA A 78 31.54 -14.41 -1.94
CA ALA A 78 30.81 -14.09 -0.72
C ALA A 78 30.07 -12.76 -0.91
N PRO A 79 28.77 -12.65 -0.54
CA PRO A 79 28.04 -11.41 -0.67
C PRO A 79 28.62 -10.34 0.24
N HIS A 80 28.85 -9.15 -0.33
CA HIS A 80 29.27 -7.98 0.46
C HIS A 80 28.06 -7.41 1.23
N PRO A 81 28.23 -6.86 2.45
CA PRO A 81 27.14 -6.23 3.19
C PRO A 81 26.33 -5.20 2.41
N ALA A 82 26.95 -4.47 1.50
CA ALA A 82 26.30 -3.49 0.62
C ALA A 82 25.41 -4.12 -0.48
N GLU A 83 25.50 -5.42 -0.72
CA GLU A 83 24.63 -6.15 -1.65
C GLU A 83 23.29 -6.57 -1.01
N GLY A 84 23.05 -6.19 0.23
CA GLY A 84 21.84 -6.46 1.00
C GLY A 84 21.70 -7.91 1.48
N GLY A 85 20.81 -8.11 2.44
CA GLY A 85 20.14 -9.38 2.75
C GLY A 85 20.96 -10.64 2.98
N ALA A 86 22.24 -10.57 3.41
CA ALA A 86 23.07 -11.77 3.60
C ALA A 86 22.38 -12.82 4.50
N SER A 87 21.61 -12.38 5.51
CA SER A 87 20.84 -13.26 6.40
C SER A 87 19.56 -13.81 5.73
N ALA A 88 18.98 -13.14 4.73
CA ALA A 88 17.75 -13.58 4.08
C ALA A 88 17.93 -14.91 3.32
N ARG A 89 19.15 -15.25 2.89
CA ARG A 89 19.45 -16.54 2.28
C ARG A 89 19.38 -17.73 3.28
N TRP A 90 19.53 -17.46 4.59
CA TRP A 90 19.49 -18.48 5.63
C TRP A 90 18.07 -18.69 6.17
N TRP A 91 17.30 -17.58 6.32
CA TRP A 91 15.94 -17.57 6.83
C TRP A 91 15.05 -16.65 5.96
N PRO A 92 14.62 -17.10 4.79
CA PRO A 92 13.83 -16.30 3.87
C PRO A 92 12.42 -15.95 4.41
N HIS A 93 11.91 -16.74 5.37
CA HIS A 93 10.57 -16.60 5.94
C HIS A 93 10.56 -15.98 7.36
N ARG A 94 11.56 -15.18 7.73
CA ARG A 94 11.49 -14.46 8.99
C ARG A 94 10.60 -13.24 8.91
N LEU A 95 10.03 -12.78 10.05
CA LEU A 95 9.28 -11.54 10.13
C LEU A 95 10.12 -10.35 9.63
N ASN A 96 9.53 -9.55 8.72
CA ASN A 96 10.15 -8.32 8.23
C ASN A 96 9.77 -7.12 9.11
N LEU A 97 10.48 -6.95 10.24
CA LEU A 97 10.24 -5.82 11.14
C LEU A 97 10.75 -4.48 10.59
N LYS A 98 11.48 -4.47 9.48
CA LYS A 98 11.96 -3.23 8.85
C LYS A 98 10.84 -2.36 8.31
N ILE A 99 9.72 -2.95 7.92
CA ILE A 99 8.55 -2.19 7.47
C ILE A 99 7.98 -1.29 8.58
N LEU A 100 8.29 -1.56 9.86
CA LEU A 100 7.92 -0.73 11.01
C LEU A 100 8.89 0.46 11.24
N ALA A 101 9.92 0.58 10.42
CA ALA A 101 10.90 1.67 10.46
C ALA A 101 11.03 2.35 9.09
N LYS A 102 9.98 2.29 8.28
CA LYS A 102 9.88 2.85 6.94
C LYS A 102 9.98 4.38 6.96
N ASN A 103 10.71 4.94 5.99
CA ASN A 103 10.92 6.39 5.84
C ASN A 103 11.33 7.09 7.16
N PRO A 104 12.39 6.64 7.84
CA PRO A 104 12.77 7.26 9.11
C PRO A 104 13.19 8.72 8.88
N PRO A 105 12.94 9.65 9.83
CA PRO A 105 13.28 11.08 9.67
C PRO A 105 14.72 11.32 9.26
N VAL A 106 15.66 10.48 9.71
CA VAL A 106 17.08 10.59 9.35
C VAL A 106 17.35 10.39 7.85
N SER A 107 16.45 9.74 7.11
CA SER A 107 16.57 9.56 5.66
C SER A 107 15.99 10.73 4.84
N ASN A 108 15.26 11.66 5.48
CA ASN A 108 14.71 12.82 4.81
C ASN A 108 15.80 13.87 4.55
N PRO A 109 16.20 14.13 3.29
CA PRO A 109 17.26 15.07 2.98
C PRO A 109 16.88 16.54 3.24
N PHE A 110 15.60 16.84 3.47
CA PHE A 110 15.15 18.22 3.78
C PHE A 110 15.18 18.50 5.29
N GLY A 111 15.36 17.46 6.13
CA GLY A 111 15.35 17.59 7.60
C GLY A 111 13.97 17.82 8.19
N ASP A 112 13.91 17.85 9.52
CA ASP A 112 12.64 17.92 10.26
C ASP A 112 12.03 19.33 10.30
N GLU A 113 12.78 20.37 9.88
CA GLU A 113 12.30 21.78 9.87
C GLU A 113 11.53 22.14 8.59
N PHE A 114 11.53 21.27 7.56
CA PHE A 114 10.84 21.56 6.33
C PHE A 114 9.41 21.02 6.38
N ASP A 115 8.45 21.94 6.32
CA ASP A 115 7.02 21.65 6.17
C ASP A 115 6.64 21.73 4.68
N TYR A 116 6.15 20.61 4.13
CA TYR A 116 5.75 20.54 2.73
C TYR A 116 4.49 21.38 2.44
N ALA A 117 3.52 21.41 3.37
CA ALA A 117 2.29 22.19 3.19
C ALA A 117 2.58 23.68 3.11
N GLU A 118 3.48 24.18 4.00
CA GLU A 118 3.97 25.57 3.92
C GLU A 118 4.72 25.82 2.60
N GLY A 119 5.61 24.88 2.23
CA GLY A 119 6.38 24.97 0.97
C GLY A 119 5.48 25.03 -0.25
N PHE A 120 4.53 24.13 -0.37
CA PHE A 120 3.56 24.09 -1.46
C PHE A 120 2.69 25.34 -1.50
N GLY A 121 2.28 25.85 -0.33
CA GLY A 121 1.49 27.09 -0.19
C GLY A 121 2.18 28.35 -0.73
N THR A 122 3.50 28.32 -0.93
CA THR A 122 4.26 29.43 -1.56
C THR A 122 4.21 29.43 -3.09
N LEU A 123 3.72 28.36 -3.73
CA LEU A 123 3.68 28.22 -5.18
C LEU A 123 2.56 29.04 -5.80
N ASP A 124 2.88 29.72 -6.90
CA ASP A 124 1.85 30.15 -7.85
C ASP A 124 1.52 28.99 -8.78
N LEU A 125 0.42 28.27 -8.45
CA LEU A 125 0.01 27.09 -9.19
C LEU A 125 -0.25 27.38 -10.67
N SER A 126 -0.68 28.58 -11.02
CA SER A 126 -0.92 28.99 -12.41
C SER A 126 0.39 29.09 -13.20
N GLU A 127 1.48 29.57 -12.58
CA GLU A 127 2.79 29.56 -13.20
C GLU A 127 3.34 28.13 -13.35
N VAL A 128 3.17 27.27 -12.32
CA VAL A 128 3.56 25.87 -12.40
C VAL A 128 2.87 25.16 -13.56
N LYS A 129 1.55 25.33 -13.67
CA LYS A 129 0.75 24.78 -14.79
C LYS A 129 1.21 25.28 -16.14
N LYS A 130 1.56 26.56 -16.25
CA LYS A 130 2.11 27.14 -17.49
C LYS A 130 3.46 26.50 -17.85
N ASP A 131 4.37 26.34 -16.91
CA ASP A 131 5.66 25.70 -17.18
C ASP A 131 5.50 24.23 -17.61
N ILE A 132 4.54 23.51 -17.01
CA ILE A 132 4.19 22.15 -17.44
C ILE A 132 3.63 22.19 -18.87
N ALA A 133 2.69 23.08 -19.18
CA ALA A 133 2.11 23.23 -20.53
C ALA A 133 3.17 23.54 -21.59
N ASP A 134 4.17 24.35 -21.25
CA ASP A 134 5.30 24.64 -22.12
C ASP A 134 6.12 23.36 -22.41
N VAL A 135 6.34 22.49 -21.42
CA VAL A 135 6.97 21.17 -21.63
C VAL A 135 6.12 20.27 -22.53
N LEU A 136 4.80 20.26 -22.33
CA LEU A 136 3.89 19.37 -23.07
C LEU A 136 3.82 19.67 -24.57
N THR A 137 4.02 20.92 -24.95
CA THR A 137 3.82 21.41 -26.31
C THR A 137 5.10 21.61 -27.12
N VAL A 138 6.29 21.41 -26.48
CA VAL A 138 7.60 21.59 -27.12
C VAL A 138 8.29 20.23 -27.29
N SER A 139 8.11 19.62 -28.46
CA SER A 139 8.72 18.33 -28.80
C SER A 139 10.26 18.39 -28.76
N GLN A 140 10.88 17.37 -28.11
CA GLN A 140 12.33 17.24 -27.96
C GLN A 140 12.90 16.21 -28.93
N ASP A 141 14.01 16.53 -29.58
CA ASP A 141 14.66 15.64 -30.55
C ASP A 141 15.10 14.29 -29.92
N TRP A 142 15.44 14.29 -28.63
CA TRP A 142 15.87 13.06 -27.97
C TRP A 142 14.71 12.11 -27.68
N TRP A 143 13.45 12.62 -27.51
CA TRP A 143 12.22 11.86 -27.35
C TRP A 143 11.06 12.64 -28.00
N PRO A 144 10.81 12.50 -29.32
CA PRO A 144 9.77 13.26 -30.01
C PRO A 144 8.35 12.96 -29.50
N ALA A 145 7.53 14.00 -29.42
CA ALA A 145 6.14 13.87 -29.01
C ALA A 145 5.29 13.30 -30.15
N ASP A 146 4.43 12.31 -29.83
CA ASP A 146 3.42 11.82 -30.74
C ASP A 146 2.38 12.93 -31.01
N PHE A 147 1.99 13.10 -32.24
CA PHE A 147 1.05 14.15 -32.68
C PHE A 147 1.45 15.56 -32.23
N GLY A 148 2.72 15.76 -31.87
CA GLY A 148 3.28 17.05 -31.45
C GLY A 148 2.95 17.45 -29.99
N HIS A 149 2.42 16.54 -29.17
CA HIS A 149 2.01 16.85 -27.80
C HIS A 149 2.31 15.70 -26.83
N TYR A 150 3.00 15.98 -25.70
CA TYR A 150 3.31 14.97 -24.67
C TYR A 150 2.15 14.66 -23.73
N GLY A 151 1.01 15.35 -23.84
CA GLY A 151 -0.13 15.14 -22.95
C GLY A 151 -0.53 13.70 -22.73
N PRO A 152 -0.71 12.87 -23.78
CA PRO A 152 -1.04 11.45 -23.61
C PRO A 152 0.01 10.68 -22.80
N LEU A 153 1.29 10.98 -22.95
CA LEU A 153 2.36 10.38 -22.17
C LEU A 153 2.28 10.75 -20.68
N MET A 154 1.91 12.02 -20.38
CA MET A 154 1.76 12.47 -18.99
C MET A 154 0.49 11.95 -18.34
N ILE A 155 -0.62 11.84 -19.08
CA ILE A 155 -1.84 11.15 -18.60
C ILE A 155 -1.51 9.71 -18.20
N ARG A 156 -0.79 8.98 -19.06
CA ARG A 156 -0.35 7.61 -18.77
C ARG A 156 0.55 7.57 -17.54
N MET A 157 1.49 8.49 -17.37
CA MET A 157 2.36 8.55 -16.18
C MET A 157 1.54 8.79 -14.90
N ALA A 158 0.61 9.73 -14.89
CA ALA A 158 -0.25 10.01 -13.76
C ALA A 158 -1.16 8.80 -13.42
N TRP A 159 -1.77 8.20 -14.45
CA TRP A 159 -2.57 6.98 -14.31
C TRP A 159 -1.74 5.85 -13.67
N HIS A 160 -0.54 5.57 -14.19
CA HIS A 160 0.31 4.50 -13.71
C HIS A 160 0.93 4.78 -12.31
N SER A 161 1.01 6.05 -11.91
CA SER A 161 1.32 6.39 -10.50
C SER A 161 0.14 6.07 -9.58
N ALA A 162 -1.07 6.46 -9.98
CA ALA A 162 -2.27 6.34 -9.14
C ALA A 162 -2.91 4.94 -9.18
N GLY A 163 -2.82 4.24 -10.32
CA GLY A 163 -3.47 2.95 -10.56
C GLY A 163 -2.90 1.78 -9.77
N THR A 164 -1.76 1.98 -9.08
CA THR A 164 -1.19 0.98 -8.17
C THR A 164 -1.94 0.88 -6.83
N TYR A 165 -2.87 1.78 -6.53
CA TYR A 165 -3.67 1.74 -5.32
C TYR A 165 -4.56 0.48 -5.25
N ARG A 166 -4.66 -0.11 -4.06
CA ARG A 166 -5.58 -1.21 -3.78
C ARG A 166 -6.40 -0.95 -2.51
N ILE A 167 -7.71 -1.15 -2.62
CA ILE A 167 -8.65 -0.81 -1.55
C ILE A 167 -8.50 -1.72 -0.32
N SER A 168 -8.00 -2.96 -0.48
CA SER A 168 -7.93 -3.96 0.59
C SER A 168 -7.05 -3.53 1.77
N ASP A 169 -5.95 -2.82 1.52
CA ASP A 169 -5.03 -2.33 2.54
C ASP A 169 -4.59 -0.87 2.34
N GLY A 170 -5.13 -0.19 1.32
CA GLY A 170 -4.83 1.21 1.02
C GLY A 170 -3.42 1.48 0.50
N ARG A 171 -2.61 0.44 0.24
CA ARG A 171 -1.25 0.59 -0.28
C ARG A 171 -1.22 0.86 -1.77
N GLY A 172 -0.08 1.28 -2.27
CA GLY A 172 0.08 1.79 -3.64
C GLY A 172 -0.42 3.23 -3.77
N GLY A 173 -0.72 3.65 -5.01
CA GLY A 173 -1.23 4.98 -5.31
C GLY A 173 -0.15 6.02 -5.57
N ALA A 174 -0.59 7.27 -5.73
CA ALA A 174 0.25 8.39 -6.13
C ALA A 174 0.87 9.16 -4.95
N GLY A 175 0.44 8.86 -3.72
CA GLY A 175 0.64 9.70 -2.53
C GLY A 175 2.09 9.96 -2.10
N ALA A 176 3.05 9.18 -2.62
CA ALA A 176 4.46 9.23 -2.17
C ALA A 176 5.48 9.28 -3.32
N GLY A 177 5.02 9.35 -4.58
CA GLY A 177 5.89 9.41 -5.75
C GLY A 177 6.68 8.12 -6.01
N GLN A 178 6.16 6.97 -5.63
CA GLN A 178 6.82 5.66 -5.69
C GLN A 178 7.22 5.21 -7.10
N GLN A 179 6.61 5.75 -8.16
CA GLN A 179 7.01 5.44 -9.54
C GLN A 179 8.47 5.80 -9.86
N ARG A 180 9.16 6.54 -8.98
CA ARG A 180 10.60 6.86 -9.11
C ARG A 180 11.51 5.69 -8.73
N PHE A 181 11.01 4.71 -7.97
CA PHE A 181 11.78 3.64 -7.34
C PHE A 181 11.46 2.27 -7.94
N ALA A 182 12.41 1.34 -7.78
CA ALA A 182 12.17 -0.06 -8.05
C ALA A 182 11.07 -0.63 -7.11
N PRO A 183 10.22 -1.58 -7.59
CA PRO A 183 10.23 -2.12 -8.96
C PRO A 183 9.46 -1.24 -9.95
N LEU A 184 8.69 -0.23 -9.50
CA LEU A 184 7.74 0.51 -10.33
C LEU A 184 8.39 1.26 -11.50
N ASN A 185 9.59 1.83 -11.28
CA ASN A 185 10.31 2.53 -12.35
C ASN A 185 10.76 1.60 -13.48
N SER A 186 10.76 0.28 -13.25
CA SER A 186 11.29 -0.74 -14.14
C SER A 186 10.25 -1.79 -14.58
N TRP A 187 9.01 -1.67 -14.14
CA TRP A 187 7.95 -2.57 -14.61
C TRP A 187 7.74 -2.47 -16.12
N PRO A 188 7.53 -3.61 -16.80
CA PRO A 188 7.26 -3.60 -18.25
C PRO A 188 6.08 -2.70 -18.62
N ASP A 189 5.03 -2.66 -17.81
CA ASP A 189 3.86 -1.80 -18.01
C ASP A 189 4.17 -0.30 -17.89
N ASN A 190 5.27 0.05 -17.23
CA ASN A 190 5.78 1.43 -17.11
C ASN A 190 6.81 1.78 -18.20
N GLY A 191 6.91 0.95 -19.25
CA GLY A 191 7.83 1.18 -20.35
C GLY A 191 7.80 2.61 -20.89
N ASN A 192 8.97 3.24 -20.96
CA ASN A 192 9.18 4.63 -21.41
C ASN A 192 8.62 5.74 -20.50
N LEU A 193 8.10 5.46 -19.29
CA LEU A 193 7.69 6.51 -18.33
C LEU A 193 8.88 7.18 -17.63
N ASP A 194 10.06 6.59 -17.68
CA ASP A 194 11.33 7.23 -17.32
C ASP A 194 11.58 8.50 -18.17
N LYS A 195 11.19 8.49 -19.46
CA LYS A 195 11.26 9.64 -20.35
C LYS A 195 10.26 10.72 -19.95
N ALA A 196 9.05 10.36 -19.50
CA ALA A 196 8.07 11.33 -19.00
C ALA A 196 8.62 12.09 -17.79
N ARG A 197 9.18 11.38 -16.80
CA ARG A 197 9.82 12.03 -15.64
C ARG A 197 11.03 12.89 -16.06
N ARG A 198 11.85 12.43 -17.00
CA ARG A 198 12.97 13.20 -17.52
C ARG A 198 12.53 14.49 -18.21
N LEU A 199 11.42 14.48 -18.96
CA LEU A 199 10.86 15.67 -19.58
C LEU A 199 10.39 16.71 -18.54
N LEU A 200 9.88 16.28 -17.39
CA LEU A 200 9.44 17.16 -16.30
C LEU A 200 10.58 17.68 -15.42
N TRP A 201 11.80 17.17 -15.58
CA TRP A 201 12.94 17.61 -14.74
C TRP A 201 13.16 19.14 -14.70
N PRO A 202 13.07 19.90 -15.81
CA PRO A 202 13.22 21.35 -15.75
C PRO A 202 12.20 22.04 -14.84
N VAL A 203 10.95 21.55 -14.79
CA VAL A 203 9.92 22.05 -13.89
C VAL A 203 10.27 21.71 -12.45
N LYS A 204 10.59 20.44 -12.18
CA LYS A 204 11.03 20.00 -10.83
C LYS A 204 12.24 20.78 -10.34
N GLN A 205 13.23 21.02 -11.21
CA GLN A 205 14.42 21.81 -10.88
C GLN A 205 14.08 23.26 -10.52
N LYS A 206 13.13 23.88 -11.21
CA LYS A 206 12.71 25.26 -10.94
C LYS A 206 12.02 25.42 -9.59
N TYR A 207 11.11 24.53 -9.25
CA TYR A 207 10.28 24.61 -8.03
C TYR A 207 10.90 23.88 -6.82
N GLY A 208 11.86 23.01 -7.05
CA GLY A 208 12.65 22.34 -6.02
C GLY A 208 11.82 21.56 -5.01
N ARG A 209 12.09 21.78 -3.71
CA ARG A 209 11.43 21.08 -2.62
C ARG A 209 9.95 21.46 -2.44
N ASN A 210 9.54 22.64 -2.89
CA ASN A 210 8.17 23.14 -2.73
C ASN A 210 7.15 22.43 -3.64
N LEU A 211 7.60 21.71 -4.66
CA LEU A 211 6.79 20.87 -5.52
C LEU A 211 7.34 19.44 -5.51
N SER A 212 6.69 18.52 -4.81
CA SER A 212 7.09 17.10 -4.77
C SER A 212 7.00 16.45 -6.16
N TRP A 213 7.73 15.37 -6.38
CA TRP A 213 7.51 14.54 -7.57
C TRP A 213 6.12 13.90 -7.58
N ALA A 214 5.61 13.53 -6.41
CA ALA A 214 4.28 12.96 -6.27
C ALA A 214 3.21 13.93 -6.80
N ASP A 215 3.21 15.18 -6.35
CA ASP A 215 2.29 16.21 -6.84
C ASP A 215 2.55 16.59 -8.30
N LEU A 216 3.82 16.73 -8.70
CA LEU A 216 4.17 17.08 -10.08
C LEU A 216 3.68 16.05 -11.11
N MET A 217 3.82 14.75 -10.81
CA MET A 217 3.35 13.71 -11.74
C MET A 217 1.84 13.74 -11.94
N ILE A 218 1.07 13.97 -10.88
CA ILE A 218 -0.39 14.07 -10.96
C ILE A 218 -0.82 15.40 -11.61
N LEU A 219 -0.21 16.51 -11.22
CA LEU A 219 -0.49 17.82 -11.81
C LEU A 219 -0.19 17.82 -13.31
N ALA A 220 0.88 17.16 -13.75
CA ALA A 220 1.20 17.04 -15.17
C ALA A 220 0.13 16.28 -15.96
N GLY A 221 -0.52 15.28 -15.34
CA GLY A 221 -1.67 14.58 -15.92
C GLY A 221 -2.88 15.51 -16.07
N ASN A 222 -3.19 16.33 -15.06
CA ASN A 222 -4.28 17.31 -15.12
C ASN A 222 -4.01 18.39 -16.19
N VAL A 223 -2.83 19.01 -16.18
CA VAL A 223 -2.44 19.99 -17.18
C VAL A 223 -2.47 19.41 -18.59
N ALA A 224 -2.13 18.15 -18.75
CA ALA A 224 -2.23 17.45 -20.02
C ALA A 224 -3.68 17.38 -20.52
N LEU A 225 -4.62 16.99 -19.66
CA LEU A 225 -6.05 16.96 -19.97
C LEU A 225 -6.56 18.36 -20.36
N GLU A 226 -6.23 19.37 -19.56
CA GLU A 226 -6.67 20.76 -19.77
C GLU A 226 -6.11 21.37 -21.06
N THR A 227 -4.83 21.14 -21.37
CA THR A 227 -4.21 21.64 -22.62
C THR A 227 -4.78 20.98 -23.86
N MET A 228 -5.40 19.81 -23.72
CA MET A 228 -6.11 19.11 -24.78
C MET A 228 -7.63 19.35 -24.77
N GLY A 229 -8.09 20.36 -24.01
CA GLY A 229 -9.45 20.87 -24.03
C GLY A 229 -10.44 20.13 -23.14
N PHE A 230 -9.97 19.35 -22.15
CA PHE A 230 -10.81 18.72 -21.14
C PHE A 230 -10.83 19.56 -19.85
N GLU A 231 -12.00 19.74 -19.26
CA GLU A 231 -12.17 20.41 -17.97
C GLU A 231 -12.08 19.36 -16.83
N THR A 232 -11.00 19.43 -16.02
CA THR A 232 -10.82 18.53 -14.89
C THR A 232 -11.73 18.90 -13.72
N PHE A 233 -12.06 17.94 -12.82
CA PHE A 233 -12.86 18.22 -11.63
C PHE A 233 -12.13 19.10 -10.62
N GLY A 234 -10.80 19.13 -10.67
CA GLY A 234 -9.93 19.91 -9.83
C GLY A 234 -8.59 19.22 -9.55
N PHE A 235 -7.80 19.82 -8.68
CA PHE A 235 -6.51 19.31 -8.21
C PHE A 235 -6.28 19.70 -6.76
N ALA A 236 -5.76 18.76 -5.99
CA ALA A 236 -5.21 19.02 -4.67
C ALA A 236 -3.74 18.59 -4.63
N GLY A 237 -2.88 19.45 -4.12
CA GLY A 237 -1.54 19.11 -3.67
C GLY A 237 -1.55 18.53 -2.26
N GLY A 238 -0.38 18.20 -1.71
CA GLY A 238 -0.21 17.66 -0.35
C GLY A 238 0.37 16.25 -0.32
N ARG A 239 0.85 15.73 -1.46
CA ARG A 239 1.58 14.46 -1.55
C ARG A 239 3.06 14.72 -1.31
N GLU A 240 3.56 14.24 -0.20
CA GLU A 240 4.98 14.37 0.14
C GLU A 240 5.81 13.29 -0.55
N ASP A 241 7.02 13.66 -0.99
CA ASP A 241 7.97 12.69 -1.52
C ASP A 241 8.57 11.82 -0.42
N VAL A 242 8.70 10.52 -0.67
CA VAL A 242 9.51 9.60 0.13
C VAL A 242 10.87 9.33 -0.53
N TRP A 243 11.79 8.73 0.21
CA TRP A 243 13.20 8.59 -0.18
C TRP A 243 13.67 7.15 -0.29
N GLU A 244 12.74 6.20 -0.18
CA GLU A 244 12.99 4.76 -0.32
C GLU A 244 11.80 4.05 -0.99
N PRO A 245 12.01 2.90 -1.62
CA PRO A 245 10.92 2.09 -2.17
C PRO A 245 10.02 1.52 -1.09
N ASP A 246 8.77 1.24 -1.46
CA ASP A 246 7.80 0.58 -0.59
C ASP A 246 8.09 -0.92 -0.46
N GLU A 247 8.82 -1.32 0.60
CA GLU A 247 9.10 -2.73 0.91
C GLU A 247 7.94 -3.45 1.61
N ASP A 248 6.91 -2.74 2.03
CA ASP A 248 5.70 -3.27 2.65
C ASP A 248 4.60 -3.61 1.62
N VAL A 249 4.86 -3.38 0.34
CA VAL A 249 3.95 -3.73 -0.74
C VAL A 249 4.48 -4.95 -1.50
N TYR A 250 3.66 -6.00 -1.58
CA TYR A 250 3.97 -7.11 -2.48
C TYR A 250 3.51 -6.76 -3.89
N TRP A 251 4.47 -6.62 -4.80
CA TRP A 251 4.22 -6.21 -6.18
C TRP A 251 4.00 -7.39 -7.13
N GLY A 252 4.25 -8.61 -6.70
CA GLY A 252 4.15 -9.84 -7.50
C GLY A 252 5.40 -10.14 -8.35
N PRO A 253 5.45 -11.33 -8.96
CA PRO A 253 6.56 -11.73 -9.82
C PRO A 253 6.43 -11.10 -11.22
N GLU A 254 7.45 -10.41 -11.70
CA GLU A 254 7.46 -9.77 -13.02
C GLU A 254 7.56 -10.76 -14.18
N SER A 255 8.08 -11.96 -13.93
CA SER A 255 8.27 -12.99 -14.95
C SER A 255 6.97 -13.48 -15.62
N THR A 256 5.82 -13.24 -15.00
CA THR A 256 4.51 -13.70 -15.46
C THR A 256 3.50 -12.56 -15.66
N TRP A 257 3.98 -11.33 -15.83
CA TRP A 257 3.16 -10.11 -15.82
C TRP A 257 2.03 -10.08 -16.86
N LEU A 258 2.13 -10.76 -18.00
CA LEU A 258 1.04 -10.94 -18.97
C LEU A 258 0.36 -12.32 -18.88
N GLY A 259 0.89 -13.22 -18.07
CA GLY A 259 0.36 -14.59 -17.96
C GLY A 259 -0.84 -14.73 -17.03
N ASP A 260 -1.47 -15.88 -17.10
CA ASP A 260 -2.61 -16.24 -16.24
C ASP A 260 -2.18 -16.94 -14.92
N GLU A 261 -0.89 -17.14 -14.69
CA GLU A 261 -0.35 -17.79 -13.50
C GLU A 261 -0.71 -17.05 -12.20
N ARG A 262 -1.03 -15.77 -12.30
CA ARG A 262 -1.54 -14.97 -11.16
C ARG A 262 -2.95 -15.36 -10.70
N TYR A 263 -3.71 -16.05 -11.55
CA TYR A 263 -5.07 -16.49 -11.24
C TYR A 263 -5.09 -17.93 -10.74
N THR A 264 -5.96 -18.22 -9.78
CA THR A 264 -6.24 -19.57 -9.31
C THR A 264 -7.70 -19.94 -9.58
N GLY A 265 -8.00 -21.25 -9.71
CA GLY A 265 -9.36 -21.73 -9.96
C GLY A 265 -10.02 -21.07 -11.18
N ASP A 266 -11.20 -20.54 -11.02
CA ASP A 266 -11.97 -19.83 -12.05
C ASP A 266 -11.58 -18.34 -12.11
N ARG A 267 -10.30 -18.03 -12.32
CA ARG A 267 -9.74 -16.67 -12.41
C ARG A 267 -9.89 -15.85 -11.12
N GLN A 268 -9.56 -16.46 -10.00
CA GLN A 268 -9.50 -15.76 -8.70
C GLN A 268 -8.10 -15.20 -8.47
N LEU A 269 -8.05 -13.94 -8.03
CA LEU A 269 -6.82 -13.29 -7.59
C LEU A 269 -6.70 -13.35 -6.07
N GLU A 270 -5.49 -13.65 -5.58
CA GLU A 270 -5.20 -13.64 -4.14
C GLU A 270 -5.32 -12.23 -3.54
N GLN A 271 -5.75 -12.15 -2.28
CA GLN A 271 -5.67 -10.94 -1.48
C GLN A 271 -4.29 -10.87 -0.79
N PRO A 272 -3.66 -9.69 -0.68
CA PRO A 272 -4.12 -8.35 -1.10
C PRO A 272 -3.74 -7.97 -2.54
N LEU A 273 -3.14 -8.85 -3.32
CA LEU A 273 -2.47 -8.52 -4.58
C LEU A 273 -3.36 -7.74 -5.55
N GLY A 274 -4.27 -8.20 -6.22
CA GLY A 274 -5.16 -7.43 -7.09
C GLY A 274 -4.46 -6.75 -8.27
N ALA A 275 -4.83 -5.51 -8.54
CA ALA A 275 -4.41 -4.73 -9.71
C ALA A 275 -2.90 -4.55 -9.85
N VAL A 276 -2.19 -4.45 -8.74
CA VAL A 276 -0.73 -4.24 -8.72
C VAL A 276 0.07 -5.52 -8.86
N GLN A 277 -0.57 -6.67 -8.84
CA GLN A 277 0.13 -7.93 -9.02
C GLN A 277 0.78 -7.96 -10.40
N MET A 278 2.04 -8.36 -10.44
CA MET A 278 2.80 -8.59 -11.66
C MET A 278 3.10 -7.35 -12.52
N GLY A 279 3.00 -6.15 -11.94
CA GLY A 279 3.33 -4.92 -12.65
C GLY A 279 2.27 -4.44 -13.65
N LEU A 280 1.13 -5.11 -13.75
CA LEU A 280 -0.02 -4.65 -14.50
C LEU A 280 -0.92 -3.80 -13.62
N ILE A 281 -1.28 -2.61 -14.11
CA ILE A 281 -2.18 -1.68 -13.42
C ILE A 281 -3.64 -1.97 -13.75
N TYR A 282 -3.87 -2.70 -14.82
CA TYR A 282 -5.15 -3.20 -15.27
C TYR A 282 -4.96 -4.62 -15.88
N VAL A 283 -5.70 -5.02 -16.86
CA VAL A 283 -5.69 -6.39 -17.42
C VAL A 283 -4.89 -6.49 -18.70
N ASN A 284 -4.63 -7.73 -19.15
CA ASN A 284 -4.00 -7.98 -20.45
C ASN A 284 -4.86 -7.38 -21.59
N PRO A 285 -4.35 -6.38 -22.32
CA PRO A 285 -5.13 -5.69 -23.34
C PRO A 285 -5.46 -6.57 -24.57
N GLU A 286 -4.76 -7.69 -24.75
CA GLU A 286 -5.08 -8.68 -25.77
C GLU A 286 -6.22 -9.63 -25.34
N GLY A 287 -6.66 -9.58 -24.09
CA GLY A 287 -7.62 -10.47 -23.47
C GLY A 287 -6.96 -11.51 -22.57
N PRO A 288 -7.77 -12.31 -21.82
CA PRO A 288 -7.26 -13.31 -20.88
C PRO A 288 -6.26 -14.25 -21.54
N ASN A 289 -5.04 -14.32 -20.98
CA ASN A 289 -3.93 -15.12 -21.50
C ASN A 289 -3.62 -14.86 -22.99
N GLY A 290 -3.80 -13.61 -23.44
CA GLY A 290 -3.60 -13.25 -24.86
C GLY A 290 -4.69 -13.77 -25.81
N ASN A 291 -5.79 -14.34 -25.28
CA ASN A 291 -6.92 -14.76 -26.07
C ASN A 291 -7.86 -13.57 -26.34
N PRO A 292 -8.13 -13.20 -27.59
CA PRO A 292 -8.88 -11.98 -27.92
C PRO A 292 -10.40 -12.15 -27.75
N ASP A 293 -10.84 -12.44 -26.53
CA ASP A 293 -12.25 -12.57 -26.13
C ASP A 293 -12.68 -11.35 -25.27
N PRO A 294 -13.42 -10.37 -25.83
CA PRO A 294 -13.83 -9.17 -25.11
C PRO A 294 -14.77 -9.44 -23.93
N LEU A 295 -15.59 -10.50 -23.99
CA LEU A 295 -16.51 -10.81 -22.89
C LEU A 295 -15.76 -11.40 -21.70
N ALA A 296 -14.78 -12.26 -21.96
CA ALA A 296 -13.92 -12.79 -20.91
C ALA A 296 -13.02 -11.68 -20.31
N ALA A 297 -12.52 -10.76 -21.12
CA ALA A 297 -11.73 -9.62 -20.66
C ALA A 297 -12.53 -8.68 -19.73
N ALA A 298 -13.85 -8.53 -19.94
CA ALA A 298 -14.70 -7.71 -19.09
C ALA A 298 -14.72 -8.16 -17.62
N ALA A 299 -14.62 -9.45 -17.34
CA ALA A 299 -14.55 -10.00 -15.99
C ALA A 299 -13.25 -9.57 -15.29
N ASP A 300 -12.11 -9.67 -15.98
CA ASP A 300 -10.82 -9.25 -15.46
C ASP A 300 -10.77 -7.72 -15.23
N ILE A 301 -11.33 -6.93 -16.16
CA ILE A 301 -11.46 -5.47 -16.01
C ILE A 301 -12.23 -5.14 -14.73
N ARG A 302 -13.41 -5.72 -14.56
CA ARG A 302 -14.29 -5.45 -13.40
C ARG A 302 -13.61 -5.80 -12.10
N GLU A 303 -12.97 -6.97 -12.00
CA GLU A 303 -12.26 -7.38 -10.80
C GLU A 303 -11.09 -6.45 -10.49
N THR A 304 -10.28 -6.11 -11.49
CA THR A 304 -9.12 -5.23 -11.32
C THR A 304 -9.53 -3.82 -10.88
N PHE A 305 -10.50 -3.22 -11.55
CA PHE A 305 -10.97 -1.86 -11.23
C PHE A 305 -11.70 -1.81 -9.88
N ARG A 306 -12.47 -2.85 -9.53
CA ARG A 306 -13.08 -2.98 -8.20
C ARG A 306 -12.02 -2.97 -7.09
N ARG A 307 -10.90 -3.66 -7.28
CA ARG A 307 -9.76 -3.63 -6.33
C ARG A 307 -9.07 -2.27 -6.27
N MET A 308 -9.19 -1.48 -7.33
CA MET A 308 -8.76 -0.08 -7.34
C MET A 308 -9.84 0.89 -6.80
N ALA A 309 -10.89 0.40 -6.15
CA ALA A 309 -12.04 1.17 -5.64
C ALA A 309 -12.91 1.83 -6.72
N MET A 310 -12.96 1.29 -7.94
CA MET A 310 -13.78 1.80 -9.04
C MET A 310 -14.97 0.91 -9.32
N ASN A 311 -16.15 1.50 -9.47
CA ASN A 311 -17.35 0.82 -9.94
C ASN A 311 -17.41 0.74 -11.48
N ASP A 312 -18.44 0.09 -12.04
CA ASP A 312 -18.56 -0.10 -13.48
C ASP A 312 -18.67 1.22 -14.25
N GLU A 313 -19.31 2.24 -13.70
CA GLU A 313 -19.46 3.55 -14.33
C GLU A 313 -18.12 4.31 -14.38
N GLU A 314 -17.44 4.37 -13.26
CA GLU A 314 -16.09 4.94 -13.14
C GLU A 314 -15.10 4.21 -14.06
N THR A 315 -15.21 2.88 -14.15
CA THR A 315 -14.38 2.04 -15.02
C THR A 315 -14.56 2.39 -16.48
N VAL A 316 -15.81 2.43 -16.97
CA VAL A 316 -16.12 2.81 -18.37
C VAL A 316 -15.65 4.23 -18.66
N ALA A 317 -15.92 5.17 -17.75
CA ALA A 317 -15.50 6.57 -17.89
C ALA A 317 -13.98 6.70 -18.00
N LEU A 318 -13.23 6.00 -17.13
CA LEU A 318 -11.77 6.06 -17.11
C LEU A 318 -11.16 5.45 -18.37
N ILE A 319 -11.63 4.28 -18.81
CA ILE A 319 -11.10 3.61 -20.01
C ILE A 319 -11.39 4.48 -21.25
N ALA A 320 -12.64 4.86 -21.49
CA ALA A 320 -13.02 5.63 -22.67
C ALA A 320 -12.42 7.04 -22.65
N GLY A 321 -12.35 7.68 -21.48
CA GLY A 321 -11.75 9.01 -21.31
C GLY A 321 -10.25 8.99 -21.57
N GLY A 322 -9.54 8.03 -20.99
CA GLY A 322 -8.10 7.86 -21.20
C GLY A 322 -7.75 7.51 -22.65
N HIS A 323 -8.49 6.57 -23.23
CA HIS A 323 -8.28 6.12 -24.62
C HIS A 323 -8.81 7.12 -25.68
N THR A 324 -9.44 8.24 -25.28
CA THR A 324 -9.65 9.37 -26.18
C THR A 324 -8.34 9.96 -26.68
N PHE A 325 -7.26 9.82 -25.90
CA PHE A 325 -5.97 10.47 -26.14
C PHE A 325 -4.88 9.48 -26.56
N GLY A 326 -3.97 9.96 -27.43
CA GLY A 326 -2.72 9.30 -27.75
C GLY A 326 -2.82 8.02 -28.58
N LYS A 327 -1.84 7.14 -28.35
CA LYS A 327 -1.70 5.85 -29.03
C LYS A 327 -0.84 4.91 -28.16
N THR A 328 -0.94 3.59 -28.45
CA THR A 328 0.04 2.61 -28.01
C THR A 328 1.20 2.48 -29.01
N HIS A 329 2.33 1.87 -28.59
CA HIS A 329 3.54 1.74 -29.39
C HIS A 329 3.94 0.26 -29.54
N GLY A 330 3.80 -0.24 -30.74
CA GLY A 330 4.14 -1.61 -31.13
C GLY A 330 4.78 -1.66 -32.51
N ALA A 331 5.76 -0.79 -32.77
CA ALA A 331 6.40 -0.68 -34.08
C ALA A 331 7.13 -1.95 -34.51
N ALA A 332 7.60 -2.76 -33.54
CA ALA A 332 8.26 -4.05 -33.79
C ALA A 332 8.22 -4.89 -32.48
N ASP A 333 8.72 -6.11 -32.57
CA ASP A 333 8.80 -7.07 -31.49
C ASP A 333 9.67 -6.57 -30.35
N PRO A 334 9.12 -6.35 -29.11
CA PRO A 334 9.86 -5.83 -27.97
C PRO A 334 10.98 -6.81 -27.53
N GLU A 335 10.78 -8.12 -27.58
CA GLU A 335 11.80 -9.09 -27.18
C GLU A 335 13.07 -9.01 -28.04
N GLN A 336 12.92 -8.61 -29.28
CA GLN A 336 14.04 -8.52 -30.24
C GLN A 336 14.78 -7.17 -30.11
N TYR A 337 14.08 -6.08 -29.83
CA TYR A 337 14.61 -4.74 -30.06
C TYR A 337 14.73 -3.87 -28.82
N VAL A 338 14.01 -4.18 -27.73
CA VAL A 338 14.01 -3.36 -26.52
C VAL A 338 15.09 -3.83 -25.55
N GLY A 339 15.92 -2.92 -25.11
CA GLY A 339 16.96 -3.16 -24.11
C GLY A 339 16.41 -3.20 -22.68
N PRO A 340 17.29 -3.37 -21.67
CA PRO A 340 16.88 -3.52 -20.29
C PRO A 340 16.13 -2.30 -19.74
N GLU A 341 15.36 -2.54 -18.70
CA GLU A 341 14.64 -1.56 -17.91
C GLU A 341 15.61 -0.61 -17.15
N PRO A 342 15.14 0.50 -16.56
CA PRO A 342 15.98 1.49 -15.91
C PRO A 342 16.94 0.95 -14.83
N GLU A 343 16.52 -0.01 -14.01
CA GLU A 343 17.36 -0.56 -12.92
C GLU A 343 18.49 -1.45 -13.47
N ALA A 344 18.29 -2.15 -14.59
CA ALA A 344 19.28 -2.98 -15.21
C ALA A 344 20.04 -2.28 -16.34
N ALA A 345 19.68 -1.04 -16.68
CA ALA A 345 20.36 -0.27 -17.72
C ALA A 345 21.79 0.11 -17.28
N PRO A 346 22.75 0.23 -18.22
CA PRO A 346 24.12 0.66 -17.92
C PRO A 346 24.14 2.03 -17.22
N LEU A 347 25.14 2.24 -16.35
CA LEU A 347 25.28 3.47 -15.56
C LEU A 347 25.34 4.75 -16.42
N GLU A 348 25.90 4.69 -17.60
CA GLU A 348 25.99 5.79 -18.55
C GLU A 348 24.63 6.24 -19.11
N GLU A 349 23.59 5.40 -19.05
CA GLU A 349 22.21 5.75 -19.45
C GLU A 349 21.51 6.59 -18.36
N GLN A 350 22.06 6.73 -17.18
CA GLN A 350 21.63 7.65 -16.11
C GLN A 350 20.15 7.47 -15.72
N GLY A 351 19.71 6.22 -15.53
CA GLY A 351 18.36 5.87 -15.14
C GLY A 351 17.32 5.91 -16.28
N LEU A 352 17.77 5.99 -17.55
CA LEU A 352 16.93 5.74 -18.70
C LEU A 352 17.09 4.29 -19.16
N GLY A 353 15.98 3.57 -19.28
CA GLY A 353 15.94 2.21 -19.76
C GLY A 353 15.20 2.05 -21.09
N TRP A 354 14.87 0.80 -21.43
CA TRP A 354 14.09 0.41 -22.62
C TRP A 354 14.57 1.02 -23.93
N ARG A 355 15.87 1.13 -24.08
CA ARG A 355 16.47 1.66 -25.30
C ARG A 355 16.18 0.71 -26.47
N SER A 356 15.43 1.20 -27.47
CA SER A 356 15.13 0.40 -28.65
C SER A 356 16.20 0.55 -29.74
N THR A 357 16.54 -0.57 -30.38
CA THR A 357 17.41 -0.63 -31.53
C THR A 357 16.64 -0.68 -32.86
N TYR A 358 15.30 -0.66 -32.82
CA TYR A 358 14.46 -0.64 -34.00
C TYR A 358 14.39 0.77 -34.62
N GLY A 359 14.77 0.91 -35.85
CA GLY A 359 14.72 2.20 -36.58
C GLY A 359 15.48 3.30 -35.79
N SER A 360 14.77 4.38 -35.47
CA SER A 360 15.31 5.48 -34.65
C SER A 360 15.21 5.19 -33.14
N GLY A 361 14.52 4.15 -32.71
CA GLY A 361 14.22 3.78 -31.32
C GLY A 361 13.24 4.72 -30.61
N LYS A 362 12.63 5.68 -31.31
CA LYS A 362 11.77 6.74 -30.76
C LYS A 362 10.72 7.21 -31.77
N GLY A 363 9.76 8.01 -31.34
CA GLY A 363 8.69 8.50 -32.20
C GLY A 363 7.90 7.37 -32.84
N ALA A 364 7.79 7.35 -34.15
CA ALA A 364 7.08 6.30 -34.90
C ALA A 364 7.70 4.89 -34.76
N ASP A 365 8.98 4.80 -34.36
CA ASP A 365 9.70 3.56 -34.15
C ASP A 365 9.72 3.14 -32.67
N ALA A 366 8.99 3.85 -31.79
CA ALA A 366 8.92 3.54 -30.38
C ALA A 366 8.20 2.23 -30.12
N ILE A 367 8.65 1.50 -29.09
CA ILE A 367 8.06 0.25 -28.63
C ILE A 367 7.77 0.37 -27.13
N THR A 368 6.56 -0.02 -26.72
CA THR A 368 6.16 -0.19 -25.31
C THR A 368 5.52 -1.56 -25.10
N SER A 369 4.21 -1.68 -25.36
CA SER A 369 3.42 -2.89 -25.11
C SER A 369 3.36 -3.87 -26.27
N GLY A 370 3.92 -3.55 -27.42
CA GLY A 370 3.76 -4.32 -28.66
C GLY A 370 2.44 -4.09 -29.40
N LEU A 371 1.49 -3.38 -28.82
CA LEU A 371 0.24 -2.95 -29.46
C LEU A 371 0.44 -1.64 -30.23
N GLU A 372 -0.20 -1.49 -31.36
CA GLU A 372 -0.12 -0.30 -32.23
C GLU A 372 -1.53 0.25 -32.50
N VAL A 373 -2.14 0.81 -31.43
CA VAL A 373 -3.54 1.26 -31.43
C VAL A 373 -3.61 2.78 -31.34
N THR A 374 -4.49 3.35 -32.17
CA THR A 374 -4.91 4.76 -32.08
C THR A 374 -6.43 4.80 -32.20
N TRP A 375 -7.11 5.21 -31.14
CA TRP A 375 -8.55 5.07 -30.99
C TRP A 375 -9.38 6.15 -31.70
N THR A 376 -8.87 7.40 -31.74
CA THR A 376 -9.65 8.58 -32.11
C THR A 376 -9.02 9.37 -33.25
N ALA A 377 -9.85 10.16 -33.92
CA ALA A 377 -9.41 11.09 -34.96
C ALA A 377 -8.70 12.33 -34.40
N THR A 378 -8.83 12.58 -33.10
CA THR A 378 -8.28 13.76 -32.39
C THR A 378 -7.46 13.31 -31.15
N PRO A 379 -6.33 12.60 -31.33
CA PRO A 379 -5.61 11.98 -30.20
C PRO A 379 -4.96 12.97 -29.23
N THR A 380 -5.02 14.28 -29.54
CA THR A 380 -4.54 15.37 -28.65
C THR A 380 -5.64 16.41 -28.38
N ALA A 381 -6.91 16.02 -28.52
CA ALA A 381 -8.03 16.86 -28.14
C ALA A 381 -9.17 16.01 -27.57
N TRP A 382 -9.83 16.51 -26.52
CA TRP A 382 -11.01 15.89 -25.96
C TRP A 382 -12.16 15.80 -26.97
N SER A 383 -12.80 14.65 -27.05
CA SER A 383 -13.95 14.42 -27.94
C SER A 383 -14.70 13.13 -27.55
N SER A 384 -15.92 12.95 -28.08
CA SER A 384 -16.70 11.69 -27.99
C SER A 384 -16.27 10.63 -29.01
N SER A 385 -15.19 10.86 -29.75
CA SER A 385 -14.75 10.06 -30.88
C SER A 385 -14.41 8.60 -30.52
N PHE A 386 -14.08 8.31 -29.27
CA PHE A 386 -13.89 6.93 -28.82
C PHE A 386 -15.20 6.12 -28.97
N PHE A 387 -16.30 6.59 -28.42
CA PHE A 387 -17.60 5.92 -28.51
C PHE A 387 -18.18 5.96 -29.93
N GLU A 388 -17.97 7.07 -30.67
CA GLU A 388 -18.35 7.15 -32.07
C GLU A 388 -17.69 6.02 -32.89
N ASN A 389 -16.41 5.78 -32.70
CA ASN A 389 -15.69 4.69 -33.34
C ASN A 389 -16.11 3.32 -32.81
N LEU A 390 -16.22 3.16 -31.47
CA LEU A 390 -16.59 1.91 -30.84
C LEU A 390 -17.92 1.35 -31.37
N PHE A 391 -18.93 2.21 -31.54
CA PHE A 391 -20.27 1.85 -32.01
C PHE A 391 -20.48 2.02 -33.51
N GLY A 392 -19.69 2.89 -34.15
CA GLY A 392 -19.86 3.23 -35.56
C GLY A 392 -19.35 2.18 -36.54
N TYR A 393 -18.48 1.26 -36.09
CA TYR A 393 -17.89 0.23 -36.94
C TYR A 393 -18.23 -1.19 -36.47
N GLU A 394 -18.23 -2.12 -37.41
CA GLU A 394 -18.06 -3.55 -37.11
C GLU A 394 -16.57 -3.87 -37.07
N TRP A 395 -16.16 -4.64 -36.09
CA TRP A 395 -14.75 -4.92 -35.79
C TRP A 395 -14.33 -6.29 -36.25
N GLU A 396 -13.10 -6.44 -36.75
CA GLU A 396 -12.45 -7.71 -37.06
C GLU A 396 -11.06 -7.76 -36.41
N LEU A 397 -10.65 -8.97 -36.01
CA LEU A 397 -9.36 -9.19 -35.37
C LEU A 397 -8.22 -8.97 -36.38
N THR A 398 -7.16 -8.34 -35.95
CA THR A 398 -5.92 -8.12 -36.68
C THR A 398 -4.73 -8.23 -35.71
N THR A 399 -3.51 -8.04 -36.24
CA THR A 399 -2.30 -7.97 -35.41
C THR A 399 -1.56 -6.67 -35.63
N SER A 400 -0.84 -6.23 -34.61
CA SER A 400 0.12 -5.13 -34.69
C SER A 400 1.36 -5.51 -35.49
N PRO A 401 2.26 -4.58 -35.83
CA PRO A 401 3.56 -4.93 -36.41
C PRO A 401 4.43 -5.81 -35.50
N ALA A 402 4.23 -5.77 -34.20
CA ALA A 402 4.87 -6.65 -33.21
C ALA A 402 4.20 -8.03 -33.08
N GLY A 403 3.07 -8.27 -33.75
CA GLY A 403 2.33 -9.51 -33.69
C GLY A 403 1.24 -9.61 -32.62
N ALA A 404 1.06 -8.57 -31.77
CA ALA A 404 0.05 -8.54 -30.73
C ALA A 404 -1.37 -8.40 -31.33
N HIS A 405 -2.37 -9.03 -30.68
CA HIS A 405 -3.77 -9.00 -31.11
C HIS A 405 -4.39 -7.62 -30.85
N GLN A 406 -5.01 -7.07 -31.89
CA GLN A 406 -5.79 -5.83 -31.83
C GLN A 406 -6.93 -5.89 -32.84
N TRP A 407 -7.82 -4.90 -32.84
CA TRP A 407 -9.01 -4.87 -33.68
C TRP A 407 -9.03 -3.70 -34.62
N GLN A 408 -9.52 -3.92 -35.82
CA GLN A 408 -9.71 -2.88 -36.85
C GLN A 408 -11.14 -2.92 -37.40
N PRO A 409 -11.64 -1.82 -38.00
CA PRO A 409 -12.93 -1.82 -38.68
C PRO A 409 -12.95 -2.80 -39.85
N LYS A 410 -14.00 -3.60 -39.93
CA LYS A 410 -14.21 -4.63 -40.94
C LYS A 410 -14.17 -4.06 -42.37
N GLY A 411 -13.44 -4.73 -43.24
CA GLY A 411 -13.32 -4.32 -44.61
C GLY A 411 -12.60 -2.98 -44.84
N GLY A 412 -11.81 -2.49 -43.89
CA GLY A 412 -11.05 -1.26 -44.00
C GLY A 412 -11.90 0.00 -43.90
N ALA A 413 -13.09 -0.05 -43.28
CA ALA A 413 -13.90 1.14 -43.01
C ALA A 413 -13.12 2.13 -42.13
N GLY A 414 -13.36 3.44 -42.30
CA GLY A 414 -12.61 4.46 -41.57
C GLY A 414 -11.15 4.68 -42.02
N ALA A 415 -10.73 4.10 -43.12
CA ALA A 415 -9.38 4.32 -43.67
C ALA A 415 -9.11 5.81 -43.90
N GLY A 416 -7.98 6.32 -43.40
CA GLY A 416 -7.58 7.71 -43.57
C GLY A 416 -8.28 8.69 -42.61
N THR A 417 -8.99 8.23 -41.58
CA THR A 417 -9.63 9.12 -40.57
C THR A 417 -8.68 9.46 -39.42
N ILE A 418 -7.78 8.55 -39.05
CA ILE A 418 -6.87 8.73 -37.91
C ILE A 418 -5.56 9.38 -38.38
N PRO A 419 -5.06 10.44 -37.69
CA PRO A 419 -3.76 11.05 -38.05
C PRO A 419 -2.60 10.07 -37.78
N GLY A 420 -1.53 10.22 -38.54
CA GLY A 420 -0.27 9.54 -38.17
C GLY A 420 0.47 10.26 -37.06
N PRO A 421 1.31 9.54 -36.27
CA PRO A 421 1.91 10.08 -35.02
C PRO A 421 2.94 11.18 -35.25
N ALA A 422 3.53 11.28 -36.42
CA ALA A 422 4.47 12.36 -36.78
C ALA A 422 3.91 13.24 -37.89
N GLU A 423 4.41 14.47 -37.97
CA GLU A 423 4.09 15.40 -39.07
C GLU A 423 4.40 14.71 -40.40
N ASN A 424 3.49 14.72 -41.32
CA ASN A 424 3.58 14.03 -42.62
C ASN A 424 3.50 12.49 -42.59
N SER A 425 3.23 11.85 -41.48
CA SER A 425 2.92 10.41 -41.45
C SER A 425 1.59 10.13 -42.16
N PRO A 426 1.49 8.97 -42.89
CA PRO A 426 0.23 8.62 -43.54
C PRO A 426 -0.90 8.44 -42.50
N LYS A 427 -2.10 8.89 -42.88
CA LYS A 427 -3.30 8.64 -42.08
C LYS A 427 -3.64 7.15 -42.06
N ARG A 428 -4.21 6.70 -40.92
CA ARG A 428 -4.54 5.32 -40.62
C ARG A 428 -6.05 5.12 -40.45
N LEU A 429 -6.49 3.91 -40.22
CA LEU A 429 -7.83 3.58 -39.72
C LEU A 429 -7.83 3.50 -38.17
N PRO A 430 -8.98 3.68 -37.50
CA PRO A 430 -9.04 3.51 -36.05
C PRO A 430 -8.77 2.06 -35.67
N THR A 431 -8.20 1.85 -34.51
CA THR A 431 -7.93 0.53 -33.95
C THR A 431 -8.40 0.47 -32.51
N MET A 432 -8.71 -0.73 -32.01
CA MET A 432 -9.16 -0.97 -30.63
C MET A 432 -8.42 -2.15 -30.03
N LEU A 433 -8.34 -2.17 -28.71
CA LEU A 433 -7.88 -3.30 -27.91
C LEU A 433 -9.03 -4.30 -27.72
N THR A 434 -8.72 -5.53 -27.33
CA THR A 434 -9.74 -6.49 -26.90
C THR A 434 -10.52 -5.97 -25.69
N THR A 435 -9.82 -5.32 -24.76
CA THR A 435 -10.41 -4.69 -23.57
C THR A 435 -11.31 -3.49 -23.89
N ASP A 436 -11.08 -2.75 -24.99
CA ASP A 436 -11.99 -1.70 -25.44
C ASP A 436 -13.33 -2.27 -25.90
N LEU A 437 -13.28 -3.38 -26.66
CA LEU A 437 -14.51 -4.03 -27.13
C LEU A 437 -15.34 -4.63 -25.99
N SER A 438 -14.75 -4.86 -24.81
CA SER A 438 -15.49 -5.23 -23.60
C SER A 438 -16.56 -4.20 -23.25
N LEU A 439 -16.28 -2.90 -23.48
CA LEU A 439 -17.22 -1.80 -23.22
C LEU A 439 -18.45 -1.82 -24.14
N ARG A 440 -18.40 -2.53 -25.25
CA ARG A 440 -19.52 -2.73 -26.19
C ARG A 440 -20.21 -4.10 -26.01
N ILE A 441 -19.49 -5.12 -25.53
CA ILE A 441 -19.95 -6.52 -25.56
C ILE A 441 -20.44 -7.01 -24.20
N ASP A 442 -19.85 -6.56 -23.07
CA ASP A 442 -20.39 -6.85 -21.75
C ASP A 442 -21.71 -6.07 -21.52
N PRO A 443 -22.82 -6.74 -21.14
CA PRO A 443 -24.13 -6.07 -21.08
C PRO A 443 -24.22 -4.92 -20.06
N ALA A 444 -23.44 -4.97 -18.97
CA ALA A 444 -23.42 -3.89 -17.97
C ALA A 444 -22.63 -2.69 -18.51
N TYR A 445 -21.46 -2.93 -19.07
CA TYR A 445 -20.64 -1.89 -19.67
C TYR A 445 -21.29 -1.29 -20.92
N GLU A 446 -21.91 -2.11 -21.78
CA GLU A 446 -22.61 -1.62 -22.97
C GLU A 446 -23.69 -0.59 -22.62
N LYS A 447 -24.48 -0.85 -21.60
CA LYS A 447 -25.51 0.07 -21.12
C LYS A 447 -24.94 1.43 -20.72
N ILE A 448 -23.84 1.45 -20.00
CA ILE A 448 -23.14 2.67 -19.56
C ILE A 448 -22.54 3.37 -20.78
N SER A 449 -21.81 2.64 -21.63
CA SER A 449 -21.13 3.17 -22.81
C SER A 449 -22.11 3.80 -23.81
N ARG A 450 -23.29 3.21 -24.02
CA ARG A 450 -24.34 3.80 -24.87
C ARG A 450 -24.92 5.07 -24.25
N ARG A 451 -25.15 5.10 -22.94
CA ARG A 451 -25.60 6.31 -22.25
C ARG A 451 -24.58 7.44 -22.42
N PHE A 452 -23.29 7.16 -22.25
CA PHE A 452 -22.22 8.15 -22.44
C PHE A 452 -22.07 8.59 -23.91
N HIS A 453 -22.25 7.67 -24.84
CA HIS A 453 -22.26 8.01 -26.26
C HIS A 453 -23.42 8.95 -26.63
N GLU A 454 -24.61 8.73 -26.06
CA GLU A 454 -25.80 9.55 -26.28
C GLU A 454 -25.76 10.89 -25.50
N ASN A 455 -24.99 10.96 -24.42
CA ASN A 455 -24.89 12.12 -23.52
C ASN A 455 -23.41 12.50 -23.25
N PRO A 456 -22.72 13.17 -24.18
CA PRO A 456 -21.30 13.51 -24.06
C PRO A 456 -20.94 14.37 -22.82
N ASP A 457 -21.85 15.23 -22.37
CA ASP A 457 -21.62 16.07 -21.17
C ASP A 457 -21.64 15.19 -19.90
N GLU A 458 -22.50 14.18 -19.82
CA GLU A 458 -22.52 13.21 -18.73
C GLU A 458 -21.23 12.36 -18.71
N PHE A 459 -20.75 11.98 -19.89
CA PHE A 459 -19.46 11.30 -20.01
C PHE A 459 -18.30 12.17 -19.52
N ALA A 460 -18.29 13.45 -19.87
CA ALA A 460 -17.24 14.37 -19.43
C ALA A 460 -17.24 14.53 -17.90
N ASP A 461 -18.40 14.72 -17.26
CA ASP A 461 -18.52 14.82 -15.80
C ASP A 461 -18.10 13.51 -15.11
N ALA A 462 -18.55 12.35 -15.62
CA ALA A 462 -18.18 11.04 -15.08
C ALA A 462 -16.67 10.81 -15.17
N PHE A 463 -16.04 11.14 -16.30
CA PHE A 463 -14.58 11.01 -16.44
C PHE A 463 -13.83 11.99 -15.53
N ALA A 464 -14.26 13.25 -15.41
CA ALA A 464 -13.62 14.22 -14.52
C ALA A 464 -13.63 13.76 -13.06
N ARG A 465 -14.78 13.27 -12.57
CA ARG A 465 -14.92 12.74 -11.20
C ARG A 465 -14.14 11.45 -10.97
N ALA A 466 -14.17 10.52 -11.92
CA ALA A 466 -13.43 9.28 -11.84
C ALA A 466 -11.91 9.49 -11.90
N TRP A 467 -11.44 10.42 -12.73
CA TRP A 467 -10.04 10.84 -12.77
C TRP A 467 -9.59 11.48 -11.46
N PHE A 468 -10.40 12.35 -10.88
CA PHE A 468 -10.13 12.96 -9.58
C PHE A 468 -10.07 11.89 -8.48
N LYS A 469 -11.02 10.95 -8.43
CA LYS A 469 -10.99 9.83 -7.50
C LYS A 469 -9.74 8.97 -7.69
N LEU A 470 -9.41 8.59 -8.93
CA LEU A 470 -8.22 7.80 -9.25
C LEU A 470 -6.96 8.41 -8.65
N THR A 471 -6.80 9.72 -8.79
CA THR A 471 -5.57 10.44 -8.45
C THR A 471 -5.51 10.99 -7.02
N HIS A 472 -6.62 10.94 -6.24
CA HIS A 472 -6.70 11.55 -4.89
C HIS A 472 -7.18 10.60 -3.79
N ARG A 473 -7.66 9.38 -4.11
CA ARG A 473 -8.25 8.45 -3.12
C ARG A 473 -7.29 7.96 -2.04
N ASP A 474 -5.98 8.09 -2.24
CA ASP A 474 -4.91 7.72 -1.31
C ASP A 474 -4.37 8.90 -0.48
N MET A 475 -4.97 10.09 -0.60
CA MET A 475 -4.54 11.29 0.12
C MET A 475 -5.18 11.47 1.50
N GLY A 476 -6.22 10.68 1.82
CA GLY A 476 -7.00 10.85 3.04
C GLY A 476 -8.06 11.95 2.95
N PRO A 477 -8.47 12.53 4.09
CA PRO A 477 -9.57 13.49 4.12
C PRO A 477 -9.18 14.84 3.48
N VAL A 478 -10.22 15.59 3.07
CA VAL A 478 -10.07 16.91 2.41
C VAL A 478 -9.25 17.92 3.24
N ALA A 479 -9.19 17.76 4.55
CA ALA A 479 -8.35 18.61 5.43
C ALA A 479 -6.85 18.56 5.06
N ARG A 480 -6.40 17.54 4.36
CA ARG A 480 -5.02 17.38 3.87
C ARG A 480 -4.77 18.01 2.50
N TYR A 481 -5.82 18.47 1.81
CA TYR A 481 -5.74 18.94 0.43
C TYR A 481 -5.25 20.38 0.38
N LEU A 482 -4.26 20.64 -0.48
CA LEU A 482 -3.60 21.94 -0.62
C LEU A 482 -3.86 22.55 -1.99
N GLY A 483 -3.95 23.87 -2.01
CA GLY A 483 -3.98 24.66 -3.24
C GLY A 483 -5.36 25.24 -3.61
N PRO A 484 -5.38 26.14 -4.57
CA PRO A 484 -6.58 26.90 -4.94
C PRO A 484 -7.57 26.14 -5.84
N GLU A 485 -7.16 24.99 -6.38
CA GLU A 485 -8.00 24.17 -7.27
C GLU A 485 -8.66 22.98 -6.57
N VAL A 486 -8.57 22.93 -5.22
CA VAL A 486 -9.31 21.94 -4.43
C VAL A 486 -10.80 22.11 -4.66
N PRO A 487 -11.54 21.05 -5.08
CA PRO A 487 -12.97 21.17 -5.33
C PRO A 487 -13.73 21.58 -4.07
N ALA A 488 -14.73 22.46 -4.23
CA ALA A 488 -15.61 22.85 -3.13
C ALA A 488 -16.59 21.73 -2.71
N GLU A 489 -16.88 20.81 -3.63
CA GLU A 489 -17.71 19.63 -3.39
C GLU A 489 -16.87 18.54 -2.72
N THR A 490 -17.30 18.05 -1.55
CA THR A 490 -16.71 16.87 -0.92
C THR A 490 -17.47 15.63 -1.36
N LEU A 491 -16.73 14.67 -1.91
CA LEU A 491 -17.28 13.41 -2.42
C LEU A 491 -17.39 12.35 -1.32
N LEU A 492 -18.36 11.43 -1.42
CA LEU A 492 -18.64 10.45 -0.36
C LEU A 492 -17.42 9.57 -0.02
N TRP A 493 -16.65 9.15 -1.03
CA TRP A 493 -15.45 8.32 -0.85
C TRP A 493 -14.29 9.02 -0.11
N GLN A 494 -14.38 10.34 0.12
CA GLN A 494 -13.43 11.12 0.91
C GLN A 494 -13.72 11.07 2.42
N ASP A 495 -14.64 10.21 2.85
CA ASP A 495 -15.06 10.04 4.25
C ASP A 495 -15.42 11.38 4.93
N PRO A 496 -16.38 12.16 4.38
CA PRO A 496 -16.65 13.52 4.82
C PRO A 496 -17.02 13.60 6.30
N LEU A 497 -16.56 14.68 6.94
CA LEU A 497 -16.83 14.99 8.33
C LEU A 497 -17.53 16.34 8.44
N PRO A 498 -18.46 16.52 9.40
CA PRO A 498 -19.01 17.85 9.67
C PRO A 498 -17.96 18.77 10.27
N ALA A 499 -18.11 20.08 10.07
CA ALA A 499 -17.25 21.07 10.73
C ALA A 499 -17.54 21.15 12.23
N VAL A 500 -16.53 21.44 13.04
CA VAL A 500 -16.70 21.79 14.46
C VAL A 500 -17.42 23.14 14.54
N THR A 501 -18.62 23.16 15.18
CA THR A 501 -19.48 24.35 15.28
C THR A 501 -19.71 24.84 16.72
N HIS A 502 -18.95 24.30 17.66
CA HIS A 502 -19.10 24.56 19.10
C HIS A 502 -17.75 24.85 19.75
N GLU A 503 -17.77 25.39 20.96
CA GLU A 503 -16.55 25.51 21.76
C GLU A 503 -16.13 24.15 22.28
N LEU A 504 -14.83 23.89 22.29
CA LEU A 504 -14.27 22.63 22.77
C LEU A 504 -14.21 22.59 24.29
N VAL A 505 -14.26 21.38 24.86
CA VAL A 505 -14.13 21.11 26.29
C VAL A 505 -12.75 21.52 26.84
N GLY A 506 -12.70 22.12 28.01
CA GLY A 506 -11.48 22.45 28.72
C GLY A 506 -11.03 21.34 29.68
N ALA A 507 -9.91 21.62 30.41
CA ALA A 507 -9.30 20.63 31.30
C ALA A 507 -10.25 20.21 32.46
N ASP A 508 -11.04 21.15 33.02
CA ASP A 508 -11.98 20.86 34.10
C ASP A 508 -13.15 19.99 33.58
N ASP A 509 -13.64 20.26 32.38
CA ASP A 509 -14.68 19.45 31.71
C ASP A 509 -14.18 18.02 31.45
N ILE A 510 -12.96 17.88 30.91
CA ILE A 510 -12.31 16.58 30.66
C ILE A 510 -12.20 15.79 31.99
N ALA A 511 -11.74 16.40 33.06
CA ALA A 511 -11.64 15.75 34.38
C ALA A 511 -13.02 15.29 34.90
N SER A 512 -14.05 16.14 34.76
CA SER A 512 -15.43 15.82 35.13
C SER A 512 -16.01 14.69 34.32
N LEU A 513 -15.80 14.70 33.00
CA LEU A 513 -16.25 13.66 32.05
C LEU A 513 -15.57 12.33 32.35
N LYS A 514 -14.24 12.29 32.57
CA LYS A 514 -13.53 11.07 33.00
C LYS A 514 -14.14 10.46 34.26
N ALA A 515 -14.47 11.27 35.26
CA ALA A 515 -15.12 10.79 36.47
C ALA A 515 -16.50 10.20 36.17
N GLN A 516 -17.35 10.90 35.40
CA GLN A 516 -18.67 10.39 35.00
C GLN A 516 -18.62 9.08 34.22
N ILE A 517 -17.64 8.93 33.31
CA ILE A 517 -17.42 7.70 32.51
C ILE A 517 -17.05 6.56 33.46
N LEU A 518 -16.14 6.74 34.38
CA LEU A 518 -15.74 5.71 35.35
C LEU A 518 -16.87 5.33 36.31
N ASP A 519 -17.74 6.28 36.66
CA ASP A 519 -18.91 6.03 37.52
C ASP A 519 -20.09 5.39 36.77
N SER A 520 -20.03 5.25 35.45
CA SER A 520 -21.09 4.65 34.62
C SER A 520 -21.26 3.14 34.81
N GLY A 521 -20.30 2.48 35.46
CA GLY A 521 -20.29 1.04 35.67
C GLY A 521 -19.65 0.23 34.54
N LEU A 522 -19.12 0.87 33.49
CA LEU A 522 -18.34 0.21 32.46
C LEU A 522 -16.97 -0.19 33.02
N SER A 523 -16.52 -1.40 32.66
CA SER A 523 -15.21 -1.93 33.04
C SER A 523 -14.06 -1.28 32.25
N VAL A 524 -12.83 -1.38 32.77
CA VAL A 524 -11.61 -0.99 32.06
C VAL A 524 -11.53 -1.65 30.69
N THR A 525 -11.77 -2.95 30.64
CA THR A 525 -11.77 -3.73 29.38
C THR A 525 -12.75 -3.19 28.35
N GLN A 526 -14.00 -2.93 28.73
CA GLN A 526 -15.03 -2.41 27.85
C GLN A 526 -14.68 -1.04 27.26
N LEU A 527 -14.19 -0.12 28.10
CA LEU A 527 -13.79 1.22 27.67
C LEU A 527 -12.57 1.20 26.73
N VAL A 528 -11.56 0.40 27.07
CA VAL A 528 -10.36 0.23 26.23
C VAL A 528 -10.70 -0.43 24.90
N SER A 529 -11.50 -1.50 24.90
CA SER A 529 -11.90 -2.20 23.67
C SER A 529 -12.72 -1.30 22.74
N ALA A 530 -13.65 -0.49 23.26
CA ALA A 530 -14.44 0.42 22.43
C ALA A 530 -13.59 1.55 21.82
N ALA A 531 -12.67 2.13 22.58
CA ALA A 531 -11.75 3.15 22.06
C ALA A 531 -10.79 2.58 21.02
N TRP A 532 -10.24 1.39 21.26
CA TRP A 532 -9.41 0.69 20.29
C TRP A 532 -10.18 0.34 19.00
N ALA A 533 -11.39 -0.20 19.10
CA ALA A 533 -12.27 -0.49 17.98
C ALA A 533 -12.55 0.75 17.11
N SER A 534 -12.70 1.91 17.74
CA SER A 534 -12.89 3.18 17.03
C SER A 534 -11.64 3.64 16.29
N ALA A 535 -10.48 3.64 16.93
CA ALA A 535 -9.25 4.25 16.42
C ALA A 535 -8.45 3.32 15.51
N SER A 536 -8.41 2.01 15.82
CA SER A 536 -7.54 1.05 15.15
C SER A 536 -7.93 0.71 13.72
N THR A 537 -9.02 1.26 13.18
CA THR A 537 -9.37 1.15 11.76
C THR A 537 -8.50 2.01 10.86
N PHE A 538 -7.74 2.95 11.42
CA PHE A 538 -6.86 3.82 10.66
C PHE A 538 -5.84 3.02 9.83
N ARG A 539 -5.58 3.52 8.64
CA ARG A 539 -4.53 3.03 7.73
C ARG A 539 -3.62 4.17 7.33
N GLY A 540 -2.34 4.08 7.69
CA GLY A 540 -1.32 5.05 7.30
C GLY A 540 -1.04 5.09 5.80
N SER A 541 -1.41 4.03 5.08
CA SER A 541 -1.23 3.89 3.63
C SER A 541 -2.08 4.88 2.82
N ASP A 542 -3.39 4.99 3.14
CA ASP A 542 -4.34 5.88 2.45
C ASP A 542 -5.02 6.90 3.36
N LYS A 543 -4.63 6.96 4.63
CA LYS A 543 -5.11 7.92 5.62
C LYS A 543 -6.62 7.80 5.92
N ARG A 544 -7.22 6.63 5.70
CA ARG A 544 -8.61 6.33 5.98
C ARG A 544 -8.80 5.66 7.33
N GLY A 545 -10.02 5.70 7.85
CA GLY A 545 -10.37 5.15 9.16
C GLY A 545 -10.00 6.07 10.30
N GLY A 546 -9.92 5.53 11.53
CA GLY A 546 -9.63 6.27 12.76
C GLY A 546 -10.85 6.59 13.60
N ALA A 547 -10.61 7.28 14.72
CA ALA A 547 -11.63 7.57 15.74
C ALA A 547 -12.57 8.72 15.35
N ASN A 548 -12.12 9.64 14.47
CA ASN A 548 -12.89 10.82 14.07
C ASN A 548 -14.12 10.39 13.24
N GLY A 549 -15.26 10.98 13.52
CA GLY A 549 -16.54 10.59 12.95
C GLY A 549 -17.33 9.58 13.77
N ALA A 550 -16.73 8.96 14.80
CA ALA A 550 -17.37 7.91 15.60
C ALA A 550 -18.05 6.83 14.74
N ARG A 551 -17.45 6.47 13.60
CA ARG A 551 -18.06 5.52 12.62
C ARG A 551 -18.20 4.11 13.19
N VAL A 552 -17.54 3.81 14.32
CA VAL A 552 -17.72 2.55 15.08
C VAL A 552 -19.18 2.29 15.47
N ARG A 553 -20.07 3.32 15.51
CA ARG A 553 -21.51 3.21 15.76
C ARG A 553 -22.36 3.07 14.48
N LEU A 554 -21.76 3.22 13.31
CA LEU A 554 -22.42 3.24 11.99
C LEU A 554 -22.14 1.96 11.21
N GLU A 555 -23.01 1.67 10.23
CA GLU A 555 -22.71 0.63 9.25
C GLU A 555 -21.56 1.06 8.33
N PRO A 556 -20.64 0.14 7.97
CA PRO A 556 -20.69 -1.30 8.31
C PRO A 556 -19.99 -1.63 9.65
N GLN A 557 -19.23 -0.71 10.24
CA GLN A 557 -18.29 -0.96 11.34
C GLN A 557 -18.96 -1.46 12.64
N ARG A 558 -20.19 -1.02 12.91
CA ARG A 558 -20.93 -1.45 14.12
C ARG A 558 -21.24 -2.95 14.14
N GLY A 559 -21.29 -3.61 12.96
CA GLY A 559 -21.58 -5.02 12.81
C GLY A 559 -20.35 -5.93 12.74
N TRP A 560 -19.13 -5.39 12.78
CA TRP A 560 -17.92 -6.18 12.63
C TRP A 560 -17.70 -7.11 13.84
N GLU A 561 -17.47 -8.40 13.56
CA GLU A 561 -17.30 -9.44 14.57
C GLU A 561 -16.16 -9.12 15.56
N VAL A 562 -15.06 -8.60 15.05
CA VAL A 562 -13.90 -8.21 15.85
C VAL A 562 -14.20 -7.21 16.98
N ASN A 563 -15.30 -6.49 16.89
CA ASN A 563 -15.73 -5.46 17.84
C ASN A 563 -16.74 -5.97 18.89
N ASP A 564 -17.12 -7.24 18.87
CA ASP A 564 -18.16 -7.78 19.77
C ASP A 564 -19.43 -6.92 19.73
N PRO A 565 -20.23 -6.93 18.66
CA PRO A 565 -21.27 -5.95 18.34
C PRO A 565 -22.29 -5.71 19.46
N ASP A 566 -22.71 -6.75 20.20
CA ASP A 566 -23.70 -6.64 21.30
C ASP A 566 -23.10 -5.92 22.52
N GLU A 567 -21.84 -6.22 22.86
CA GLU A 567 -21.12 -5.52 23.93
C GLU A 567 -20.82 -4.08 23.55
N LEU A 568 -20.29 -3.87 22.35
CA LEU A 568 -20.03 -2.54 21.81
C LEU A 568 -21.28 -1.66 21.83
N ALA A 569 -22.43 -2.18 21.38
CA ALA A 569 -23.69 -1.42 21.41
C ALA A 569 -24.11 -1.03 22.84
N THR A 570 -23.78 -1.83 23.83
CA THR A 570 -24.05 -1.52 25.24
C THR A 570 -23.12 -0.40 25.75
N VAL A 571 -21.82 -0.47 25.43
CA VAL A 571 -20.83 0.54 25.77
C VAL A 571 -21.17 1.87 25.11
N LEU A 572 -21.43 1.88 23.80
CA LEU A 572 -21.76 3.09 23.05
C LEU A 572 -23.00 3.79 23.59
N ARG A 573 -24.07 3.04 23.91
CA ARG A 573 -25.29 3.58 24.49
C ARG A 573 -25.04 4.27 25.83
N THR A 574 -24.17 3.71 26.66
CA THR A 574 -23.78 4.29 27.94
C THR A 574 -22.99 5.60 27.76
N LEU A 575 -22.00 5.59 26.83
CA LEU A 575 -21.21 6.76 26.49
C LEU A 575 -22.02 7.87 25.83
N GLU A 576 -22.98 7.54 24.98
CA GLU A 576 -23.97 8.50 24.45
C GLU A 576 -24.79 9.15 25.57
N GLY A 577 -25.17 8.40 26.59
CA GLY A 577 -25.86 8.93 27.79
C GLY A 577 -25.00 9.96 28.52
N VAL A 578 -23.70 9.68 28.69
CA VAL A 578 -22.75 10.65 29.30
C VAL A 578 -22.61 11.90 28.44
N GLN A 579 -22.41 11.75 27.14
CA GLN A 579 -22.33 12.86 26.17
C GLN A 579 -23.57 13.75 26.24
N GLN A 580 -24.76 13.17 26.19
CA GLN A 580 -26.03 13.89 26.19
C GLN A 580 -26.26 14.63 27.53
N ALA A 581 -25.94 13.98 28.66
CA ALA A 581 -26.04 14.61 29.99
C ALA A 581 -25.11 15.81 30.10
N PHE A 582 -23.84 15.65 29.66
CA PHE A 582 -22.87 16.75 29.66
C PHE A 582 -23.34 17.89 28.76
N ASN A 583 -23.61 17.61 27.49
CA ASN A 583 -23.99 18.62 26.51
C ASN A 583 -25.29 19.38 26.91
N SER A 584 -26.24 18.67 27.54
CA SER A 584 -27.50 19.30 28.02
C SER A 584 -27.29 20.16 29.24
N SER A 585 -26.27 19.90 30.05
CA SER A 585 -25.95 20.69 31.27
C SER A 585 -25.26 22.02 30.97
N GLN A 586 -24.68 22.15 29.76
CA GLN A 586 -23.91 23.34 29.37
C GLN A 586 -24.83 24.53 29.05
N THR A 587 -24.57 25.67 29.69
CA THR A 587 -25.29 26.93 29.45
C THR A 587 -24.68 27.75 28.30
N GLY A 588 -23.43 27.44 27.91
CA GLY A 588 -22.68 28.07 26.84
C GLY A 588 -22.68 27.22 25.53
N ALA A 589 -21.73 27.53 24.65
CA ALA A 589 -21.53 26.86 23.39
C ALA A 589 -20.65 25.60 23.49
N THR A 590 -20.09 25.32 24.68
CA THR A 590 -19.19 24.16 24.89
C THR A 590 -19.92 22.84 24.70
N ARG A 591 -19.40 21.94 23.88
CA ARG A 591 -19.94 20.60 23.63
C ARG A 591 -18.80 19.63 23.45
N ILE A 592 -19.14 18.34 23.56
CA ILE A 592 -18.24 17.22 23.24
C ILE A 592 -18.92 16.29 22.23
N SER A 593 -18.17 15.78 21.26
CA SER A 593 -18.62 14.76 20.32
C SER A 593 -18.63 13.37 20.98
N LEU A 594 -19.37 12.42 20.41
CA LEU A 594 -19.30 11.04 20.86
C LEU A 594 -17.94 10.43 20.52
N ALA A 595 -17.32 10.81 19.39
CA ALA A 595 -15.98 10.40 19.05
C ALA A 595 -14.97 10.74 20.15
N ASP A 596 -15.00 11.98 20.66
CA ASP A 596 -14.13 12.38 21.78
C ASP A 596 -14.50 11.66 23.09
N VAL A 597 -15.78 11.39 23.36
CA VAL A 597 -16.20 10.65 24.58
C VAL A 597 -15.72 9.20 24.55
N ILE A 598 -15.74 8.55 23.39
CA ILE A 598 -15.22 7.17 23.22
C ILE A 598 -13.72 7.13 23.52
N VAL A 599 -12.94 8.01 22.91
CA VAL A 599 -11.48 8.10 23.14
C VAL A 599 -11.19 8.46 24.60
N LEU A 600 -11.92 9.42 25.16
CA LEU A 600 -11.80 9.84 26.57
C LEU A 600 -12.09 8.68 27.53
N GLY A 601 -13.06 7.80 27.19
CA GLY A 601 -13.36 6.59 27.93
C GLY A 601 -12.16 5.66 28.04
N GLY A 602 -11.49 5.40 26.91
CA GLY A 602 -10.23 4.64 26.88
C GLY A 602 -9.13 5.30 27.74
N CYS A 603 -8.95 6.63 27.60
CA CYS A 603 -7.98 7.37 28.40
C CYS A 603 -8.25 7.27 29.92
N ALA A 604 -9.51 7.43 30.34
CA ALA A 604 -9.93 7.32 31.73
C ALA A 604 -9.70 5.89 32.30
N ALA A 605 -9.99 4.87 31.49
CA ALA A 605 -9.78 3.48 31.83
C ALA A 605 -8.30 3.13 32.01
N ILE A 606 -7.42 3.64 31.15
CA ILE A 606 -5.97 3.46 31.25
C ILE A 606 -5.42 4.15 32.49
N GLU A 607 -5.87 5.36 32.83
CA GLU A 607 -5.49 6.03 34.07
C GLU A 607 -5.90 5.22 35.32
N LEU A 608 -7.11 4.63 35.30
CA LEU A 608 -7.57 3.75 36.35
C LEU A 608 -6.72 2.47 36.45
N ALA A 609 -6.44 1.84 35.33
CA ALA A 609 -5.61 0.63 35.26
C ALA A 609 -4.17 0.87 35.74
N ALA A 610 -3.57 2.00 35.35
CA ALA A 610 -2.26 2.40 35.83
C ALA A 610 -2.27 2.67 37.34
N ARG A 611 -3.31 3.30 37.85
CA ARG A 611 -3.50 3.55 39.32
C ARG A 611 -3.63 2.24 40.09
N ASN A 612 -4.36 1.24 39.51
CA ASN A 612 -4.46 -0.09 40.11
C ASN A 612 -3.11 -0.81 40.16
N ALA A 613 -2.21 -0.52 39.23
CA ALA A 613 -0.81 -1.00 39.19
C ALA A 613 0.15 -0.15 40.05
N GLY A 614 -0.33 0.90 40.74
CA GLY A 614 0.48 1.75 41.61
C GLY A 614 1.11 2.99 40.94
N HIS A 615 0.73 3.29 39.67
CA HIS A 615 1.23 4.43 38.91
C HIS A 615 0.20 5.56 38.87
N HIS A 616 0.62 6.81 39.06
CA HIS A 616 -0.22 7.99 38.95
C HIS A 616 0.15 8.76 37.67
N VAL A 617 -0.60 8.55 36.62
CA VAL A 617 -0.38 9.11 35.31
C VAL A 617 -1.63 9.84 34.80
N GLN A 618 -1.43 10.73 33.84
CA GLN A 618 -2.51 11.32 33.05
C GLN A 618 -2.34 10.87 31.60
N VAL A 619 -3.45 10.42 30.99
CA VAL A 619 -3.51 10.14 29.57
C VAL A 619 -4.12 11.34 28.88
N PRO A 620 -3.37 12.06 28.03
CA PRO A 620 -3.87 13.27 27.39
C PRO A 620 -4.98 12.94 26.39
N LEU A 621 -5.90 13.89 26.23
CA LEU A 621 -6.88 13.92 25.15
C LEU A 621 -6.77 15.26 24.45
N THR A 622 -6.66 15.28 23.13
CA THR A 622 -6.86 16.48 22.32
C THR A 622 -8.30 16.45 21.79
N PRO A 623 -9.21 17.32 22.30
CA PRO A 623 -10.59 17.34 21.84
C PRO A 623 -10.71 17.97 20.46
N GLY A 624 -11.85 17.75 19.79
CA GLY A 624 -12.15 18.36 18.49
C GLY A 624 -12.56 17.36 17.40
N ARG A 625 -12.64 16.06 17.73
CA ARG A 625 -13.30 15.09 16.85
C ARG A 625 -14.77 15.43 16.71
N VAL A 626 -15.36 15.01 15.60
CA VAL A 626 -16.77 15.23 15.26
C VAL A 626 -17.48 13.89 15.02
N ASP A 627 -18.80 13.93 14.95
CA ASP A 627 -19.61 12.73 14.72
C ASP A 627 -20.17 12.75 13.29
N ALA A 628 -19.74 11.81 12.47
CA ALA A 628 -20.29 11.62 11.11
C ALA A 628 -21.70 11.05 11.17
N SER A 629 -22.49 11.30 10.10
CA SER A 629 -23.77 10.60 9.88
C SER A 629 -23.60 9.35 9.03
N GLN A 630 -24.66 8.53 8.92
CA GLN A 630 -24.66 7.37 8.03
C GLN A 630 -24.55 7.79 6.56
N GLU A 631 -25.19 8.91 6.19
CA GLU A 631 -25.14 9.47 4.82
C GLU A 631 -23.75 10.00 4.46
N GLN A 632 -22.93 10.31 5.45
CA GLN A 632 -21.53 10.71 5.28
C GLN A 632 -20.56 9.52 5.31
N THR A 633 -21.04 8.30 5.32
CA THR A 633 -20.24 7.07 5.36
C THR A 633 -20.46 6.25 4.09
N ASP A 634 -19.44 6.10 3.27
CA ASP A 634 -19.45 5.21 2.12
C ASP A 634 -19.36 3.75 2.61
N VAL A 635 -20.53 3.12 2.80
CA VAL A 635 -20.64 1.79 3.41
C VAL A 635 -19.85 0.74 2.62
N GLU A 636 -19.88 0.81 1.30
CA GLU A 636 -19.24 -0.18 0.43
C GLU A 636 -17.72 -0.06 0.52
N SER A 637 -17.16 1.14 0.36
CA SER A 637 -15.71 1.32 0.43
C SER A 637 -15.18 1.23 1.86
N PHE A 638 -16.00 1.59 2.87
CA PHE A 638 -15.62 1.49 4.28
C PHE A 638 -15.57 0.04 4.78
N ALA A 639 -16.30 -0.88 4.16
CA ALA A 639 -16.23 -2.31 4.46
C ALA A 639 -14.81 -2.89 4.24
N ALA A 640 -14.02 -2.30 3.34
CA ALA A 640 -12.62 -2.72 3.13
C ALA A 640 -11.69 -2.43 4.33
N LEU A 641 -12.15 -1.65 5.33
CA LEU A 641 -11.40 -1.38 6.56
C LEU A 641 -11.64 -2.45 7.64
N GLU A 642 -12.57 -3.40 7.43
CA GLU A 642 -12.82 -4.49 8.37
C GLU A 642 -11.54 -5.32 8.54
N PRO A 643 -11.00 -5.42 9.77
CA PRO A 643 -9.80 -6.20 9.99
C PRO A 643 -10.11 -7.69 9.89
N SER A 644 -9.48 -8.38 8.97
CA SER A 644 -9.48 -9.84 8.92
C SER A 644 -8.60 -10.46 10.02
N ALA A 645 -7.68 -9.67 10.56
CA ALA A 645 -6.89 -10.00 11.75
C ALA A 645 -6.58 -8.74 12.54
N ASP A 646 -6.61 -8.83 13.85
CA ASP A 646 -6.14 -7.81 14.78
C ASP A 646 -5.36 -8.47 15.93
N GLY A 647 -4.05 -8.61 15.74
CA GLY A 647 -3.17 -9.23 16.74
C GLY A 647 -3.14 -8.45 18.07
N PHE A 648 -3.46 -7.16 18.07
CA PHE A 648 -3.60 -6.37 19.30
C PHE A 648 -4.76 -6.82 20.18
N ARG A 649 -5.86 -7.32 19.59
CA ARG A 649 -7.03 -7.90 20.27
C ARG A 649 -7.07 -9.43 20.19
N ASN A 650 -6.01 -10.07 19.74
CA ASN A 650 -5.89 -11.52 19.56
C ASN A 650 -7.01 -12.11 18.66
N TYR A 651 -7.44 -11.34 17.67
CA TYR A 651 -8.47 -11.71 16.71
C TYR A 651 -7.87 -12.20 15.39
N LEU A 652 -8.42 -13.29 14.88
CA LEU A 652 -8.15 -13.84 13.55
C LEU A 652 -9.44 -14.42 12.99
N SER A 653 -9.89 -13.90 11.84
CA SER A 653 -11.06 -14.47 11.16
C SER A 653 -10.76 -15.84 10.58
N GLU A 654 -11.80 -16.64 10.29
CA GLU A 654 -11.63 -17.95 9.67
C GLU A 654 -11.06 -17.86 8.25
N GLY A 655 -10.28 -18.85 7.85
CA GLY A 655 -9.83 -19.04 6.46
C GLY A 655 -8.52 -18.33 6.07
N HIS A 656 -7.78 -17.79 7.03
CA HIS A 656 -6.45 -17.20 6.73
C HIS A 656 -5.39 -18.25 6.41
N SER A 657 -4.67 -18.03 5.30
CA SER A 657 -3.48 -18.81 4.94
C SER A 657 -2.19 -18.30 5.60
N MET A 658 -2.18 -17.04 6.04
CA MET A 658 -1.01 -16.40 6.65
C MET A 658 -1.03 -16.53 8.17
N ALA A 659 0.11 -16.77 8.79
CA ALA A 659 0.21 -16.88 10.24
C ALA A 659 -0.02 -15.53 10.95
N ALA A 660 -0.68 -15.58 12.12
CA ALA A 660 -1.17 -14.41 12.84
C ALA A 660 -0.06 -13.38 13.21
N GLU A 661 1.16 -13.84 13.45
CA GLU A 661 2.30 -12.97 13.76
C GLU A 661 2.72 -12.08 12.58
N TYR A 662 2.57 -12.53 11.34
CA TYR A 662 2.79 -11.68 10.16
C TYR A 662 1.70 -10.62 10.02
N LEU A 663 0.44 -11.00 10.26
CA LEU A 663 -0.70 -10.09 10.23
C LEU A 663 -0.65 -9.04 11.37
N LEU A 664 -0.03 -9.37 12.53
CA LEU A 664 0.27 -8.38 13.56
C LEU A 664 1.22 -7.30 13.05
N VAL A 665 2.32 -7.70 12.41
CA VAL A 665 3.32 -6.75 11.88
C VAL A 665 2.70 -5.90 10.77
N ASP A 666 1.91 -6.49 9.89
CA ASP A 666 1.16 -5.78 8.86
C ASP A 666 0.21 -4.73 9.45
N ARG A 667 -0.56 -5.12 10.49
CA ARG A 667 -1.46 -4.20 11.19
C ARG A 667 -0.72 -3.06 11.89
N ALA A 668 0.42 -3.36 12.52
CA ALA A 668 1.27 -2.36 13.15
C ALA A 668 1.84 -1.35 12.13
N ASN A 669 2.23 -1.82 10.93
CA ASN A 669 2.65 -0.96 9.82
C ASN A 669 1.52 -0.02 9.38
N LEU A 670 0.30 -0.53 9.18
CA LEU A 670 -0.87 0.30 8.83
C LEU A 670 -1.20 1.34 9.90
N LEU A 671 -0.92 1.06 11.17
CA LEU A 671 -1.07 2.01 12.28
C LEU A 671 0.17 2.90 12.48
N ASN A 672 1.11 2.93 11.54
CA ASN A 672 2.36 3.71 11.64
C ASN A 672 3.17 3.44 12.93
N LEU A 673 3.08 2.23 13.49
CA LEU A 673 3.75 1.87 14.73
C LEU A 673 5.16 1.35 14.46
N SER A 674 6.09 1.75 15.30
CA SER A 674 7.40 1.14 15.41
C SER A 674 7.32 -0.22 16.14
N ALA A 675 8.38 -1.03 16.06
CA ALA A 675 8.42 -2.32 16.75
C ALA A 675 8.32 -2.17 18.29
N PRO A 676 8.95 -1.19 18.97
CA PRO A 676 8.70 -0.93 20.38
C PRO A 676 7.25 -0.55 20.70
N GLU A 677 6.62 0.34 19.92
CA GLU A 677 5.21 0.73 20.12
C GLU A 677 4.25 -0.45 19.92
N MET A 678 4.46 -1.27 18.90
CA MET A 678 3.73 -2.53 18.71
C MET A 678 3.87 -3.45 19.94
N THR A 679 5.09 -3.59 20.45
CA THR A 679 5.40 -4.47 21.59
C THR A 679 4.65 -4.03 22.85
N VAL A 680 4.72 -2.75 23.23
CA VAL A 680 4.04 -2.27 24.45
C VAL A 680 2.52 -2.32 24.32
N LEU A 681 1.98 -2.04 23.13
CA LEU A 681 0.53 -2.11 22.90
C LEU A 681 0.01 -3.54 23.02
N VAL A 682 0.69 -4.53 22.44
CA VAL A 682 0.28 -5.94 22.60
C VAL A 682 0.31 -6.33 24.08
N GLY A 683 1.41 -6.11 24.79
CA GLY A 683 1.54 -6.47 26.21
C GLY A 683 0.52 -5.76 27.08
N GLY A 684 0.28 -4.46 26.86
CA GLY A 684 -0.67 -3.68 27.61
C GLY A 684 -2.12 -4.06 27.36
N LEU A 685 -2.53 -4.24 26.10
CA LEU A 685 -3.90 -4.67 25.78
C LEU A 685 -4.19 -6.08 26.34
N ARG A 686 -3.19 -6.98 26.40
CA ARG A 686 -3.34 -8.29 27.04
C ARG A 686 -3.62 -8.16 28.53
N VAL A 687 -2.83 -7.40 29.29
CA VAL A 687 -3.05 -7.26 30.74
C VAL A 687 -4.32 -6.47 31.07
N LEU A 688 -4.80 -5.62 30.14
CA LEU A 688 -6.09 -4.95 30.24
C LEU A 688 -7.29 -5.84 29.87
N GLY A 689 -7.04 -7.03 29.33
CA GLY A 689 -8.07 -7.99 28.94
C GLY A 689 -8.85 -7.59 27.69
N ALA A 690 -8.25 -6.77 26.81
CA ALA A 690 -8.92 -6.19 25.64
C ALA A 690 -8.94 -7.13 24.41
N ASN A 691 -9.00 -8.43 24.61
CA ASN A 691 -9.13 -9.41 23.54
C ASN A 691 -10.56 -9.45 23.00
N SER A 692 -10.70 -9.67 21.70
CA SER A 692 -11.99 -9.90 21.05
C SER A 692 -12.68 -11.14 21.62
N GLY A 693 -14.01 -11.09 21.75
CA GLY A 693 -14.81 -12.16 22.36
C GLY A 693 -14.51 -12.42 23.84
N GLY A 694 -13.85 -11.49 24.54
CA GLY A 694 -13.52 -11.66 25.98
C GLY A 694 -12.53 -12.81 26.24
N SER A 695 -11.76 -13.24 25.24
CA SER A 695 -10.82 -14.37 25.35
C SER A 695 -9.71 -14.09 26.38
N SER A 696 -9.36 -15.10 27.18
CA SER A 696 -8.24 -15.05 28.12
C SER A 696 -6.90 -15.48 27.53
N VAL A 697 -6.84 -15.84 26.25
CA VAL A 697 -5.61 -16.27 25.58
C VAL A 697 -4.62 -15.12 25.53
N GLY A 698 -3.40 -15.33 25.99
CA GLY A 698 -2.35 -14.29 26.06
C GLY A 698 -2.49 -13.32 27.25
N VAL A 699 -3.52 -13.46 28.10
CA VAL A 699 -3.66 -12.66 29.34
C VAL A 699 -2.73 -13.21 30.41
N LEU A 700 -1.43 -12.88 30.31
CA LEU A 700 -0.38 -13.42 31.15
C LEU A 700 -0.21 -12.61 32.46
N THR A 701 -1.30 -12.40 33.18
CA THR A 701 -1.31 -11.68 34.47
C THR A 701 -2.34 -12.28 35.42
N SER A 702 -2.08 -12.17 36.72
CA SER A 702 -3.03 -12.54 37.77
C SER A 702 -3.99 -11.38 38.14
N THR A 703 -3.76 -10.18 37.61
CA THR A 703 -4.54 -8.96 37.89
C THR A 703 -5.05 -8.30 36.60
N PRO A 704 -5.92 -8.96 35.84
CA PRO A 704 -6.47 -8.36 34.60
C PRO A 704 -7.16 -7.02 34.89
N GLY A 705 -7.01 -6.04 33.99
CA GLY A 705 -7.52 -4.67 34.18
C GLY A 705 -6.56 -3.75 34.97
N SER A 706 -5.34 -4.21 35.27
CA SER A 706 -4.27 -3.40 35.84
C SER A 706 -3.14 -3.27 34.81
N LEU A 707 -2.62 -2.07 34.58
CA LEU A 707 -1.58 -1.82 33.59
C LEU A 707 -0.19 -2.14 34.15
N THR A 708 0.14 -3.43 34.17
CA THR A 708 1.43 -3.98 34.64
C THR A 708 2.25 -4.51 33.48
N ASN A 709 3.56 -4.69 33.66
CA ASN A 709 4.45 -5.34 32.72
C ASN A 709 4.42 -6.89 32.81
N ASP A 710 3.43 -7.46 33.49
CA ASP A 710 3.29 -8.89 33.76
C ASP A 710 3.32 -9.75 32.50
N PHE A 711 2.75 -9.25 31.38
CA PHE A 711 2.79 -9.97 30.09
C PHE A 711 4.22 -10.40 29.73
N PHE A 712 5.16 -9.47 29.78
CA PHE A 712 6.57 -9.75 29.42
C PHE A 712 7.27 -10.58 30.48
N VAL A 713 7.05 -10.29 31.75
CA VAL A 713 7.63 -11.04 32.88
C VAL A 713 7.21 -12.52 32.80
N ASN A 714 5.93 -12.80 32.60
CA ASN A 714 5.39 -14.15 32.57
C ASN A 714 5.66 -14.88 31.24
N LEU A 715 5.72 -14.15 30.11
CA LEU A 715 6.12 -14.70 28.81
C LEU A 715 7.55 -15.25 28.84
N LEU A 716 8.46 -14.54 29.49
CA LEU A 716 9.89 -14.87 29.53
C LEU A 716 10.27 -15.71 30.75
N ASP A 717 9.29 -16.07 31.60
CA ASP A 717 9.52 -16.91 32.80
C ASP A 717 10.05 -18.30 32.42
N MET A 718 11.26 -18.61 32.87
CA MET A 718 11.92 -19.92 32.67
C MET A 718 11.22 -21.08 33.38
N GLY A 719 10.34 -20.79 34.34
CA GLY A 719 9.49 -21.74 35.03
C GLY A 719 8.26 -22.19 34.24
N THR A 720 8.04 -21.66 33.03
CA THR A 720 6.91 -22.01 32.16
C THR A 720 7.40 -22.75 30.91
N ALA A 721 6.89 -23.96 30.66
CA ALA A 721 7.10 -24.72 29.41
C ALA A 721 5.85 -24.59 28.51
N TRP A 722 6.07 -24.19 27.26
CA TRP A 722 5.01 -24.01 26.27
C TRP A 722 4.87 -25.26 25.38
N THR A 723 3.64 -25.65 25.11
CA THR A 723 3.31 -26.79 24.23
C THR A 723 2.11 -26.40 23.36
N ALA A 724 2.15 -26.70 22.06
CA ALA A 724 0.99 -26.54 21.19
C ALA A 724 -0.17 -27.42 21.69
N THR A 725 -1.40 -26.87 21.64
CA THR A 725 -2.60 -27.64 21.99
C THR A 725 -3.00 -28.53 20.83
N ASP A 726 -3.53 -29.72 21.14
CA ASP A 726 -4.01 -30.65 20.14
C ASP A 726 -5.19 -30.05 19.35
N GLY A 727 -5.07 -29.98 18.05
CA GLY A 727 -6.14 -29.59 17.13
C GLY A 727 -6.19 -28.12 16.71
N ASP A 728 -5.40 -27.23 17.33
CA ASP A 728 -5.30 -25.81 16.93
C ASP A 728 -3.82 -25.39 16.79
N ALA A 729 -3.36 -25.24 15.55
CA ALA A 729 -1.98 -24.84 15.26
C ALA A 729 -1.62 -23.41 15.74
N GLY A 730 -2.58 -22.65 16.24
CA GLY A 730 -2.44 -21.26 16.70
C GLY A 730 -2.44 -21.08 18.22
N SER A 731 -2.81 -22.11 18.99
CA SER A 731 -2.98 -22.05 20.44
C SER A 731 -1.91 -22.86 21.18
N PHE A 732 -1.49 -22.35 22.34
CA PHE A 732 -0.45 -22.96 23.18
C PHE A 732 -0.86 -22.96 24.65
N GLU A 733 -0.47 -24.02 25.37
CA GLU A 733 -0.60 -24.11 26.82
C GLU A 733 0.77 -23.98 27.48
N GLY A 734 0.88 -23.07 28.42
CA GLY A 734 2.04 -22.90 29.31
C GLY A 734 1.84 -23.66 30.62
N ARG A 735 2.78 -24.54 30.94
CA ARG A 735 2.76 -25.36 32.18
C ARG A 735 3.93 -25.04 33.08
N ASP A 736 3.70 -25.08 34.37
CA ASP A 736 4.78 -24.98 35.35
C ASP A 736 5.76 -26.18 35.22
N VAL A 737 7.03 -25.89 35.03
CA VAL A 737 8.08 -26.89 34.75
C VAL A 737 8.26 -27.87 35.92
N SER A 738 8.02 -27.42 37.17
CA SER A 738 8.23 -28.21 38.38
C SER A 738 7.03 -29.08 38.73
N THR A 739 5.80 -28.61 38.50
CA THR A 739 4.56 -29.31 38.88
C THR A 739 3.85 -29.95 37.70
N GLY A 740 4.06 -29.44 36.46
CA GLY A 740 3.33 -29.86 35.29
C GLY A 740 1.90 -29.28 35.21
N GLU A 741 1.49 -28.45 36.18
CA GLU A 741 0.15 -27.84 36.17
C GLU A 741 0.01 -26.77 35.11
N PRO A 742 -1.18 -26.63 34.47
CA PRO A 742 -1.46 -25.55 33.54
C PRO A 742 -1.36 -24.17 34.23
N LYS A 743 -0.69 -23.23 33.61
CA LYS A 743 -0.47 -21.86 34.13
C LYS A 743 -1.05 -20.79 33.25
N TRP A 744 -0.79 -20.87 31.94
CA TRP A 744 -1.18 -19.87 30.95
C TRP A 744 -1.68 -20.53 29.67
N THR A 745 -2.41 -19.73 28.87
CA THR A 745 -2.67 -19.99 27.45
C THR A 745 -2.15 -18.83 26.61
N ALA A 746 -1.66 -19.09 25.42
CA ALA A 746 -1.13 -18.07 24.52
C ALA A 746 -1.41 -18.39 23.05
N SER A 747 -1.41 -17.36 22.20
CA SER A 747 -1.45 -17.51 20.75
C SER A 747 -0.05 -17.41 20.14
N ARG A 748 0.02 -17.58 18.82
CA ARG A 748 1.25 -17.30 18.05
C ARG A 748 1.70 -15.85 18.19
N VAL A 749 0.74 -14.92 18.22
CA VAL A 749 1.00 -13.48 18.41
C VAL A 749 1.67 -13.21 19.75
N ASP A 750 1.31 -13.94 20.79
CA ASP A 750 1.91 -13.74 22.11
C ASP A 750 3.33 -14.35 22.18
N LEU A 751 3.47 -15.60 21.70
CA LEU A 751 4.74 -16.33 21.81
C LEU A 751 5.84 -15.79 20.86
N VAL A 752 5.49 -15.06 19.80
CA VAL A 752 6.50 -14.48 18.91
C VAL A 752 7.41 -13.48 19.62
N PHE A 753 6.90 -12.79 20.67
CA PHE A 753 7.71 -11.87 21.48
C PHE A 753 8.73 -12.60 22.38
N GLY A 754 8.57 -13.88 22.58
CA GLY A 754 9.56 -14.72 23.27
C GLY A 754 10.49 -15.49 22.33
N SER A 755 10.10 -15.70 21.06
CA SER A 755 10.79 -16.58 20.11
C SER A 755 11.55 -15.86 19.00
N ASN A 756 11.00 -14.74 18.46
CA ASN A 756 11.71 -13.92 17.49
C ASN A 756 12.80 -13.10 18.20
N SER A 757 14.04 -13.15 17.72
CA SER A 757 15.18 -12.54 18.43
C SER A 757 15.11 -11.02 18.58
N GLU A 758 14.52 -10.32 17.62
CA GLU A 758 14.35 -8.86 17.66
C GLU A 758 13.22 -8.45 18.60
N LEU A 759 12.07 -9.11 18.51
CA LEU A 759 10.94 -8.87 19.41
C LEU A 759 11.25 -9.33 20.85
N ARG A 760 12.01 -10.42 21.01
CA ARG A 760 12.47 -10.87 22.33
C ARG A 760 13.38 -9.82 22.98
N ALA A 761 14.29 -9.22 22.25
CA ALA A 761 15.15 -8.17 22.78
C ALA A 761 14.34 -6.98 23.33
N LEU A 762 13.23 -6.62 22.65
CA LEU A 762 12.29 -5.59 23.13
C LEU A 762 11.49 -6.07 24.35
N ALA A 763 11.00 -7.32 24.33
CA ALA A 763 10.28 -7.90 25.45
C ALA A 763 11.15 -7.99 26.72
N GLU A 764 12.45 -8.30 26.61
CA GLU A 764 13.41 -8.33 27.71
C GLU A 764 13.60 -6.97 28.37
N VAL A 765 13.55 -5.85 27.58
CA VAL A 765 13.57 -4.50 28.15
C VAL A 765 12.37 -4.29 29.08
N TYR A 766 11.16 -4.63 28.64
CA TYR A 766 9.94 -4.41 29.42
C TYR A 766 9.72 -5.44 30.54
N ALA A 767 10.37 -6.61 30.48
CA ALA A 767 10.35 -7.62 31.55
C ALA A 767 11.31 -7.30 32.70
N SER A 768 12.24 -6.35 32.53
CA SER A 768 13.25 -6.02 33.54
C SER A 768 12.62 -5.37 34.77
N ASP A 769 13.22 -5.56 35.95
CA ASP A 769 12.69 -5.10 37.25
C ASP A 769 12.53 -3.57 37.34
N ASP A 770 13.36 -2.82 36.62
CA ASP A 770 13.34 -1.34 36.56
C ASP A 770 12.46 -0.77 35.46
N ALA A 771 11.79 -1.63 34.67
CA ALA A 771 11.03 -1.20 33.49
C ALA A 771 9.54 -0.91 33.75
N ARG A 772 9.03 -1.09 34.96
CA ARG A 772 7.59 -0.97 35.24
C ARG A 772 7.02 0.42 34.88
N GLU A 773 7.70 1.47 35.32
CA GLU A 773 7.29 2.84 35.01
C GLU A 773 7.48 3.18 33.51
N LYS A 774 8.62 2.75 32.95
CA LYS A 774 8.89 2.90 31.51
C LYS A 774 7.79 2.26 30.66
N PHE A 775 7.39 1.02 30.98
CA PHE A 775 6.34 0.30 30.26
C PHE A 775 5.02 1.10 30.25
N VAL A 776 4.60 1.64 31.42
CA VAL A 776 3.38 2.43 31.53
C VAL A 776 3.44 3.69 30.67
N HIS A 777 4.56 4.41 30.70
CA HIS A 777 4.73 5.62 29.89
C HIS A 777 4.80 5.34 28.40
N ASP A 778 5.55 4.34 27.98
CA ASP A 778 5.66 3.96 26.57
C ASP A 778 4.33 3.44 26.02
N PHE A 779 3.57 2.67 26.82
CA PHE A 779 2.21 2.24 26.46
C PHE A 779 1.28 3.44 26.25
N ILE A 780 1.29 4.41 27.18
CA ILE A 780 0.46 5.61 27.04
C ILE A 780 0.83 6.41 25.81
N ALA A 781 2.12 6.59 25.53
CA ALA A 781 2.58 7.31 24.35
C ALA A 781 2.11 6.62 23.06
N ALA A 782 2.25 5.30 22.95
CA ALA A 782 1.80 4.51 21.81
C ALA A 782 0.27 4.51 21.69
N TRP A 783 -0.46 4.45 22.82
CA TRP A 783 -1.92 4.56 22.85
C TRP A 783 -2.41 5.90 22.31
N VAL A 784 -1.86 7.01 22.81
CA VAL A 784 -2.24 8.38 22.37
C VAL A 784 -1.95 8.54 20.89
N LYS A 785 -0.80 8.04 20.42
CA LYS A 785 -0.48 8.03 18.99
C LYS A 785 -1.58 7.36 18.15
N VAL A 786 -2.04 6.17 18.54
CA VAL A 786 -3.12 5.46 17.81
C VAL A 786 -4.42 6.24 17.85
N MET A 787 -4.78 6.83 19.00
CA MET A 787 -6.01 7.62 19.15
C MET A 787 -5.99 8.89 18.28
N ASP A 788 -4.82 9.44 17.94
CA ASP A 788 -4.67 10.71 17.23
C ASP A 788 -4.18 10.54 15.77
N LEU A 789 -4.05 9.32 15.23
CA LEU A 789 -3.54 9.08 13.87
C LEU A 789 -4.33 9.78 12.77
N ASP A 790 -5.62 10.01 12.96
CA ASP A 790 -6.53 10.66 12.02
C ASP A 790 -6.75 12.17 12.29
N ARG A 791 -5.94 12.78 13.19
CA ARG A 791 -6.04 14.17 13.61
C ARG A 791 -5.04 15.04 12.85
N PHE A 792 -5.27 15.18 11.54
CA PHE A 792 -4.36 15.89 10.63
C PHE A 792 -4.29 17.41 10.88
N GLU A 793 -5.22 17.97 11.62
CA GLU A 793 -5.21 19.37 12.03
C GLU A 793 -4.28 19.66 13.23
N LEU A 794 -3.68 18.63 13.83
CA LEU A 794 -2.73 18.75 14.92
C LEU A 794 -1.27 18.70 14.47
N SER A 795 -1.04 18.33 13.20
CA SER A 795 0.29 18.19 12.60
C SER A 795 0.75 19.47 11.94
#